data_fcc628c6f98f9e6e276926e060b28198
#
_entry.id   fcc628c6f98f9e6e276926e060b28198
#
_cell.length_a   1.000
_cell.length_b   1.000
_cell.length_c   1.000
_cell.angle_alpha   90.00
_cell.angle_beta   90.00
_cell.angle_gamma   90.00
#
_symmetry.space_group_name_H-M   'P 1'
#
loop_
_entity.id
_entity.type
_entity.pdbx_description
1 polymer ?
#
loop_
_entity_poly.entity_id
_entity_poly.type
_entity_poly.pdbx_seq_one_letter_code
_entity_poly.pdbx_strand_id
1 'polypeptide(L)'
;METKYPWRYCSLGGVTRVKLSTGEDIAHLGELDQKLWTVLSCPVDGLIFDRKTLEILDSDKDGRIRVGEVVAAAQWLTSVVKDRDLILKGSDSLPLDSINTDDPTGERLARSARRILSNLGLEKNEISLADTCDSVRIFEKTTANGDGIVCADAGQDPQVREAIEAAVATVGSKTDRSGAPGVDAGIVEKFYSELAAHKAWKAACTADMLPYGDSTPAALAAVDAIAAKVEDYFIRCHLIAFNGDCAAALDSSAATIGALGQADLNGKTAEIATCPLAHPTAEAQLPLDAVNPAWESAFAKFREEVFDKTYPKKKVLTEEQWRSILASFGPYRSWLAAKAGCCVESLGDAKIDELLASDKKADILALIDADLAVAQEADSIDEVDKLMHLYRYFFEFLNNYVIFGAFYDKNRKSVFEAGKLYIDQRCLELCINVADMGKQADMASLSGMYIIYCNCVSKKTGKTATIAAILTDGDVDDLRVGMNCVYYDRDGVDYDAVITKLVDNPVSVRQAFWAPYKKLARTISDRINKSAAEKDAKATAALTSKAANFDLDKAKQAAAANPDAPKQSFDIAKFAGIFAALGMAVGFIGSALAKLVNPWYTPFIVIAVLVVVISGPSMFIAWTKLRKRNLGPVLNANGWAINSRVLVNIVFGATLTTLAKYPKLAKSSDPYIQKKSPWPAIIFIFLLVLVAVGLVLYFTGNLGWLGITK
;
A
#
# COMPACT_ATOMS: atom_id res chain seq x y z
N MET A 1 25.16 29.17 20.23
CA MET A 1 25.04 28.95 21.71
C MET A 1 26.14 27.99 22.12
N GLU A 2 27.03 28.39 23.02
CA GLU A 2 27.92 27.44 23.67
C GLU A 2 27.06 26.54 24.55
N THR A 3 27.02 25.25 24.26
CA THR A 3 26.32 24.26 25.08
C THR A 3 27.08 24.12 26.42
N LYS A 4 26.38 24.36 27.53
CA LYS A 4 26.95 24.18 28.89
C LYS A 4 27.09 22.72 29.30
N TYR A 5 26.39 21.79 28.57
CA TYR A 5 26.38 20.35 28.87
C TYR A 5 27.57 19.63 28.21
N PRO A 6 28.30 18.79 28.94
CA PRO A 6 29.52 18.11 28.46
C PRO A 6 29.13 16.87 27.62
N TRP A 7 28.73 17.06 26.35
CA TRP A 7 28.38 16.01 25.45
C TRP A 7 29.50 15.01 25.17
N ARG A 8 29.17 13.74 25.18
CA ARG A 8 30.09 12.66 24.81
C ARG A 8 29.85 12.26 23.35
N TYR A 9 30.92 11.87 22.66
CA TYR A 9 30.87 11.48 21.25
C TYR A 9 31.44 10.08 21.05
N CYS A 10 30.96 9.39 20.03
CA CYS A 10 31.48 8.11 19.58
C CYS A 10 31.53 8.08 18.05
N SER A 11 32.29 7.14 17.47
CA SER A 11 32.34 6.94 16.03
C SER A 11 31.45 5.74 15.67
N LEU A 12 30.41 5.95 14.83
CA LEU A 12 29.54 4.92 14.31
C LEU A 12 29.57 4.96 12.79
N GLY A 13 29.90 3.82 12.15
CA GLY A 13 30.01 3.74 10.71
C GLY A 13 31.08 4.66 10.10
N GLY A 14 32.05 5.14 10.90
CA GLY A 14 33.09 6.08 10.45
C GLY A 14 32.66 7.54 10.48
N VAL A 15 31.56 7.87 11.14
CA VAL A 15 31.06 9.22 11.38
C VAL A 15 30.99 9.48 12.89
N THR A 16 31.48 10.66 13.34
CA THR A 16 31.36 11.07 14.73
C THR A 16 29.92 11.46 15.05
N ARG A 17 29.37 10.88 16.12
CA ARG A 17 27.99 11.11 16.56
C ARG A 17 27.94 11.34 18.05
N VAL A 18 26.93 12.04 18.53
CA VAL A 18 26.69 12.16 19.98
C VAL A 18 26.39 10.77 20.56
N LYS A 19 26.81 10.55 21.79
CA LYS A 19 26.53 9.31 22.53
C LYS A 19 25.51 9.62 23.63
N LEU A 20 24.36 8.93 23.59
CA LEU A 20 23.36 8.97 24.66
C LEU A 20 23.56 7.75 25.55
N SER A 21 23.95 7.95 26.78
CA SER A 21 24.32 6.88 27.71
C SER A 21 23.87 7.10 29.17
N THR A 22 23.23 8.24 29.43
CA THR A 22 22.63 8.58 30.73
C THR A 22 21.28 9.26 30.50
N GLY A 23 20.40 9.24 31.49
CA GLY A 23 19.14 9.97 31.45
C GLY A 23 19.33 11.49 31.37
N GLU A 24 20.47 11.99 31.88
CA GLU A 24 20.86 13.40 31.74
C GLU A 24 21.14 13.77 30.28
N ASP A 25 21.74 12.87 29.50
CA ASP A 25 21.93 13.12 28.07
C ASP A 25 20.54 13.35 27.37
N ILE A 26 19.48 12.64 27.81
CA ILE A 26 18.13 12.81 27.29
C ILE A 26 17.51 14.15 27.75
N ALA A 27 17.69 14.51 29.04
CA ALA A 27 17.14 15.75 29.58
C ALA A 27 17.71 17.01 28.88
N HIS A 28 18.97 16.95 28.47
CA HIS A 28 19.66 18.05 27.81
C HIS A 28 19.55 18.05 26.28
N LEU A 29 18.75 17.15 25.67
CA LEU A 29 18.60 17.08 24.19
C LEU A 29 18.24 18.42 23.54
N GLY A 30 17.51 19.30 24.23
CA GLY A 30 17.20 20.64 23.76
C GLY A 30 18.40 21.57 23.59
N GLU A 31 19.53 21.27 24.27
CA GLU A 31 20.79 22.03 24.16
C GLU A 31 21.69 21.50 23.04
N LEU A 32 21.39 20.30 22.48
CA LEU A 32 22.17 19.72 21.39
C LEU A 32 21.89 20.48 20.09
N ASP A 33 22.94 21.04 19.48
CA ASP A 33 22.82 21.70 18.18
C ASP A 33 22.21 20.73 17.14
N GLN A 34 21.14 21.17 16.48
CA GLN A 34 20.43 20.37 15.46
C GLN A 34 21.34 19.85 14.34
N LYS A 35 22.45 20.53 14.06
CA LYS A 35 23.46 20.09 13.08
C LYS A 35 24.14 18.77 13.49
N LEU A 36 24.10 18.41 14.77
CA LEU A 36 24.69 17.18 15.31
C LEU A 36 23.69 16.00 15.35
N TRP A 37 22.40 16.26 15.12
CA TRP A 37 21.40 15.22 14.99
C TRP A 37 21.56 14.46 13.67
N THR A 38 21.39 13.16 13.67
CA THR A 38 21.48 12.37 12.44
C THR A 38 20.25 12.57 11.56
N VAL A 39 19.08 12.67 12.17
CA VAL A 39 17.79 12.88 11.50
C VAL A 39 17.20 14.18 12.02
N LEU A 40 16.63 15.00 11.12
CA LEU A 40 15.92 16.22 11.47
C LEU A 40 14.40 16.05 11.39
N SER A 41 13.95 15.11 10.55
CA SER A 41 12.54 14.74 10.43
C SER A 41 12.41 13.33 9.86
N CYS A 42 11.43 12.57 10.34
CA CYS A 42 11.04 11.29 9.75
C CYS A 42 9.53 11.22 9.56
N PRO A 43 9.01 10.44 8.58
CA PRO A 43 7.59 10.17 8.48
C PRO A 43 7.14 9.24 9.61
N VAL A 44 5.88 9.32 9.99
CA VAL A 44 5.22 8.39 10.93
C VAL A 44 4.90 7.07 10.22
N ASP A 45 4.46 7.17 8.96
CA ASP A 45 4.09 6.00 8.17
C ASP A 45 5.32 5.28 7.58
N GLY A 46 5.21 3.96 7.47
CA GLY A 46 6.26 3.10 6.90
C GLY A 46 7.37 2.72 7.87
N LEU A 47 7.33 3.19 9.12
CA LEU A 47 8.24 2.76 10.19
C LEU A 47 7.74 1.46 10.84
N ILE A 48 8.69 0.59 11.17
CA ILE A 48 8.41 -0.63 11.94
C ILE A 48 8.70 -0.32 13.41
N PHE A 49 7.75 0.30 14.04
CA PHE A 49 7.86 0.76 15.43
C PHE A 49 6.47 0.81 16.07
N ASP A 50 6.40 0.98 17.40
CA ASP A 50 5.13 1.13 18.09
C ASP A 50 4.34 2.33 17.54
N ARG A 51 3.16 2.05 16.97
CA ARG A 51 2.36 3.04 16.26
C ARG A 51 1.90 4.17 17.18
N LYS A 52 1.47 3.82 18.40
CA LYS A 52 0.96 4.80 19.36
C LYS A 52 2.07 5.72 19.86
N THR A 53 3.28 5.20 20.08
CA THR A 53 4.43 6.04 20.41
C THR A 53 4.75 7.05 19.28
N LEU A 54 4.66 6.63 18.01
CA LEU A 54 4.86 7.56 16.89
C LEU A 54 3.77 8.64 16.85
N GLU A 55 2.52 8.29 17.10
CA GLU A 55 1.38 9.24 17.18
C GLU A 55 1.49 10.19 18.38
N ILE A 56 2.07 9.74 19.49
CA ILE A 56 2.37 10.58 20.66
C ILE A 56 3.49 11.59 20.35
N LEU A 57 4.49 11.15 19.57
CA LEU A 57 5.60 12.01 19.16
C LEU A 57 5.22 13.02 18.09
N ASP A 58 4.32 12.67 17.19
CA ASP A 58 3.72 13.56 16.16
C ASP A 58 2.62 14.40 16.81
N SER A 59 3.03 15.41 17.57
CA SER A 59 2.13 16.19 18.43
C SER A 59 1.20 17.13 17.65
N ASP A 60 1.60 17.58 16.46
CA ASP A 60 0.80 18.44 15.58
C ASP A 60 -0.02 17.64 14.54
N LYS A 61 0.15 16.29 14.52
CA LYS A 61 -0.56 15.33 13.66
C LYS A 61 -0.39 15.60 12.17
N ASP A 62 0.77 16.11 11.76
CA ASP A 62 1.08 16.36 10.35
C ASP A 62 1.68 15.14 9.63
N GLY A 63 1.81 14.00 10.33
CA GLY A 63 2.35 12.74 9.81
C GLY A 63 3.89 12.71 9.79
N ARG A 64 4.55 13.62 10.52
CA ARG A 64 6.02 13.72 10.57
C ARG A 64 6.48 14.05 11.97
N ILE A 65 7.55 13.41 12.42
CA ILE A 65 8.19 13.70 13.69
C ILE A 65 9.42 14.57 13.43
N ARG A 66 9.50 15.74 14.08
CA ARG A 66 10.59 16.71 13.98
C ARG A 66 11.35 16.84 15.29
N VAL A 67 12.54 17.46 15.22
CA VAL A 67 13.43 17.69 16.39
C VAL A 67 12.69 18.37 17.55
N GLY A 68 11.86 19.37 17.27
CA GLY A 68 11.13 20.11 18.32
C GLY A 68 10.21 19.22 19.14
N GLU A 69 9.51 18.29 18.50
CA GLU A 69 8.60 17.34 19.14
C GLU A 69 9.36 16.30 19.97
N VAL A 70 10.48 15.80 19.43
CA VAL A 70 11.37 14.87 20.16
C VAL A 70 11.94 15.54 21.41
N VAL A 71 12.36 16.81 21.31
CA VAL A 71 12.85 17.59 22.45
C VAL A 71 11.73 17.81 23.48
N ALA A 72 10.53 18.17 23.06
CA ALA A 72 9.39 18.36 23.95
C ALA A 72 9.02 17.05 24.69
N ALA A 73 9.01 15.91 23.98
CA ALA A 73 8.79 14.61 24.59
C ALA A 73 9.91 14.24 25.60
N ALA A 74 11.18 14.53 25.27
CA ALA A 74 12.31 14.30 26.16
C ALA A 74 12.19 15.12 27.46
N GLN A 75 11.88 16.41 27.34
CA GLN A 75 11.70 17.32 28.48
C GLN A 75 10.55 16.87 29.36
N TRP A 76 9.42 16.54 28.76
CA TRP A 76 8.25 16.05 29.50
C TRP A 76 8.55 14.74 30.21
N LEU A 77 9.12 13.74 29.52
CA LEU A 77 9.43 12.43 30.11
C LEU A 77 10.43 12.54 31.28
N THR A 78 11.48 13.36 31.10
CA THR A 78 12.52 13.56 32.13
C THR A 78 12.07 14.43 33.29
N SER A 79 10.97 15.19 33.20
CA SER A 79 10.38 15.91 34.32
C SER A 79 9.53 15.00 35.20
N VAL A 80 8.82 14.01 34.61
CA VAL A 80 7.89 13.13 35.33
C VAL A 80 8.51 11.84 35.87
N VAL A 81 9.74 11.47 35.45
CA VAL A 81 10.47 10.30 35.95
C VAL A 81 11.61 10.74 36.85
N LYS A 82 11.66 10.28 38.14
CA LYS A 82 12.69 10.65 39.11
C LYS A 82 14.09 10.21 38.71
N ASP A 83 14.25 8.91 38.46
CA ASP A 83 15.51 8.32 38.01
C ASP A 83 15.49 8.25 36.47
N ARG A 84 16.07 9.26 35.84
CA ARG A 84 16.13 9.41 34.38
C ARG A 84 16.83 8.26 33.68
N ASP A 85 17.75 7.55 34.39
CA ASP A 85 18.49 6.41 33.83
C ASP A 85 17.59 5.19 33.61
N LEU A 86 16.43 5.13 34.27
CA LEU A 86 15.41 4.09 34.00
C LEU A 86 14.89 4.14 32.57
N ILE A 87 14.82 5.33 31.95
CA ILE A 87 14.37 5.52 30.56
C ILE A 87 15.25 4.73 29.58
N LEU A 88 16.54 4.60 29.88
CA LEU A 88 17.49 3.86 29.03
C LEU A 88 17.22 2.36 29.00
N LYS A 89 16.53 1.83 30.03
CA LYS A 89 16.23 0.39 30.13
C LYS A 89 15.10 -0.01 29.19
N GLY A 90 14.17 0.89 28.87
CA GLY A 90 13.00 0.60 28.03
C GLY A 90 12.19 -0.57 28.59
N SER A 91 11.86 -0.53 29.90
CA SER A 91 11.06 -1.58 30.55
C SER A 91 9.58 -1.44 30.24
N ASP A 92 8.86 -2.56 30.19
CA ASP A 92 7.40 -2.59 30.03
C ASP A 92 6.64 -2.20 31.31
N SER A 93 7.33 -2.13 32.47
CA SER A 93 6.73 -1.73 33.76
C SER A 93 7.54 -0.62 34.42
N LEU A 94 6.84 0.32 35.04
CA LEU A 94 7.38 1.46 35.78
C LEU A 94 6.91 1.37 37.23
N PRO A 95 7.84 1.31 38.24
CA PRO A 95 7.47 1.42 39.64
C PRO A 95 6.82 2.77 39.92
N LEU A 96 5.70 2.78 40.65
CA LEU A 96 4.95 4.01 40.96
C LEU A 96 5.79 5.02 41.75
N ASP A 97 6.73 4.54 42.56
CA ASP A 97 7.65 5.38 43.35
C ASP A 97 8.72 6.08 42.47
N SER A 98 8.90 5.61 41.25
CA SER A 98 9.80 6.22 40.25
C SER A 98 9.15 7.40 39.52
N ILE A 99 7.86 7.63 39.70
CA ILE A 99 7.18 8.83 39.15
C ILE A 99 7.54 10.02 40.04
N ASN A 100 7.89 11.14 39.44
CA ASN A 100 8.31 12.35 40.17
C ASN A 100 7.09 13.11 40.72
N THR A 101 6.77 12.86 41.96
CA THR A 101 5.65 13.51 42.67
C THR A 101 5.95 14.93 43.14
N ASP A 102 7.18 15.43 42.99
CA ASP A 102 7.55 16.82 43.28
C ASP A 102 7.14 17.75 42.12
N ASP A 103 6.89 17.19 40.93
CA ASP A 103 6.30 17.87 39.78
C ASP A 103 4.76 17.69 39.80
N PRO A 104 3.97 18.77 39.62
CA PRO A 104 2.51 18.69 39.61
C PRO A 104 1.94 17.70 38.60
N THR A 105 2.58 17.57 37.42
CA THR A 105 2.20 16.60 36.38
C THR A 105 2.49 15.18 36.84
N GLY A 106 3.66 14.95 37.43
CA GLY A 106 4.04 13.65 37.95
C GLY A 106 3.15 13.21 39.13
N GLU A 107 2.77 14.13 40.04
CA GLU A 107 1.81 13.83 41.13
C GLU A 107 0.46 13.37 40.56
N ARG A 108 -0.07 14.08 39.55
CA ARG A 108 -1.31 13.72 38.87
C ARG A 108 -1.19 12.35 38.21
N LEU A 109 -0.10 12.10 37.48
CA LEU A 109 0.14 10.81 36.81
C LEU A 109 0.23 9.64 37.81
N ALA A 110 0.92 9.83 38.95
CA ALA A 110 1.02 8.81 40.00
C ALA A 110 -0.35 8.49 40.63
N ARG A 111 -1.21 9.50 40.79
CA ARG A 111 -2.59 9.33 41.28
C ARG A 111 -3.44 8.56 40.24
N SER A 112 -3.36 8.95 38.97
CA SER A 112 -4.09 8.31 37.87
C SER A 112 -3.63 6.87 37.64
N ALA A 113 -2.32 6.60 37.75
CA ALA A 113 -1.79 5.24 37.66
C ALA A 113 -2.34 4.32 38.77
N ARG A 114 -2.44 4.79 40.01
CA ARG A 114 -3.07 4.04 41.11
C ARG A 114 -4.57 3.81 40.85
N ARG A 115 -5.26 4.80 40.27
CA ARG A 115 -6.67 4.67 39.89
C ARG A 115 -6.89 3.63 38.78
N ILE A 116 -6.03 3.62 37.76
CA ILE A 116 -6.06 2.56 36.72
C ILE A 116 -5.95 1.18 37.37
N LEU A 117 -4.96 0.97 38.22
CA LEU A 117 -4.76 -0.30 38.91
C LEU A 117 -6.00 -0.68 39.78
N SER A 118 -6.58 0.30 40.49
CA SER A 118 -7.80 0.09 41.27
C SER A 118 -9.00 -0.29 40.39
N ASN A 119 -9.20 0.38 39.27
CA ASN A 119 -10.27 0.07 38.30
C ASN A 119 -10.15 -1.33 37.73
N LEU A 120 -8.90 -1.76 37.47
CA LEU A 120 -8.57 -3.10 36.98
C LEU A 120 -8.61 -4.18 38.09
N GLY A 121 -8.74 -3.77 39.37
CA GLY A 121 -8.71 -4.68 40.54
C GLY A 121 -7.32 -5.28 40.80
N LEU A 122 -6.24 -4.55 40.47
CA LEU A 122 -4.85 -5.00 40.61
C LEU A 122 -4.19 -4.36 41.81
N GLU A 123 -3.72 -5.18 42.79
CA GLU A 123 -2.93 -4.74 43.93
C GLU A 123 -1.43 -4.90 43.68
N LYS A 124 -0.82 -3.95 42.92
CA LYS A 124 0.60 -3.92 42.64
C LYS A 124 1.16 -2.49 42.73
N ASN A 125 2.46 -2.36 42.97
CA ASN A 125 3.13 -1.05 43.14
C ASN A 125 3.91 -0.63 41.87
N GLU A 126 3.56 -1.20 40.72
CA GLU A 126 4.08 -0.86 39.42
C GLU A 126 2.96 -0.83 38.41
N ILE A 127 3.08 0.06 37.42
CA ILE A 127 2.16 0.11 36.28
C ILE A 127 2.88 -0.39 35.04
N SER A 128 2.21 -1.22 34.26
CA SER A 128 2.76 -1.77 33.00
C SER A 128 2.05 -1.21 31.80
N LEU A 129 2.73 -1.27 30.64
CA LEU A 129 2.14 -0.89 29.36
C LEU A 129 0.87 -1.68 29.05
N ALA A 130 0.81 -2.96 29.44
CA ALA A 130 -0.39 -3.79 29.27
C ALA A 130 -1.58 -3.34 30.14
N ASP A 131 -1.35 -2.63 31.24
CA ASP A 131 -2.41 -2.10 32.10
C ASP A 131 -3.03 -0.81 31.53
N THR A 132 -2.31 -0.11 30.65
CA THR A 132 -2.74 1.20 30.10
C THR A 132 -3.25 1.11 28.67
N CYS A 133 -2.86 0.08 27.90
CA CYS A 133 -3.21 -0.05 26.48
C CYS A 133 -4.69 -0.30 26.20
N ASP A 134 -5.45 -0.82 27.15
CA ASP A 134 -6.85 -1.19 26.98
C ASP A 134 -7.76 -0.20 27.74
N SER A 135 -8.04 0.94 27.12
CA SER A 135 -8.93 1.96 27.67
C SER A 135 -10.34 1.41 27.91
N VAL A 136 -10.83 0.54 27.04
CA VAL A 136 -12.15 -0.10 27.17
C VAL A 136 -12.24 -0.83 28.51
N ARG A 137 -11.24 -1.64 28.84
CA ARG A 137 -11.19 -2.39 30.08
C ARG A 137 -11.04 -1.51 31.32
N ILE A 138 -10.32 -0.39 31.21
CA ILE A 138 -10.16 0.57 32.30
C ILE A 138 -11.48 1.27 32.62
N PHE A 139 -12.28 1.59 31.59
CA PHE A 139 -13.54 2.31 31.73
C PHE A 139 -14.79 1.42 31.77
N GLU A 140 -14.68 0.11 31.51
CA GLU A 140 -15.82 -0.84 31.44
C GLU A 140 -16.79 -0.77 32.64
N LYS A 141 -16.27 -0.45 33.80
CA LYS A 141 -17.05 -0.39 35.04
C LYS A 141 -17.40 1.05 35.49
N THR A 142 -17.09 2.05 34.67
CA THR A 142 -17.33 3.45 34.96
C THR A 142 -18.48 4.00 34.12
N THR A 143 -19.47 4.64 34.75
CA THR A 143 -20.60 5.25 34.03
C THR A 143 -20.31 6.65 33.50
N ALA A 144 -19.24 7.29 33.96
CA ALA A 144 -18.75 8.57 33.50
C ALA A 144 -17.24 8.44 33.23
N ASN A 145 -16.80 8.81 32.01
CA ASN A 145 -15.44 8.64 31.53
C ASN A 145 -14.88 9.84 30.77
N GLY A 146 -15.63 10.94 30.72
CA GLY A 146 -15.19 12.27 30.33
C GLY A 146 -15.07 12.51 28.85
N ASP A 147 -15.67 11.69 28.00
CA ASP A 147 -15.62 11.87 26.53
C ASP A 147 -16.86 12.59 25.95
N GLY A 148 -17.84 12.90 26.79
CA GLY A 148 -19.10 13.55 26.41
C GLY A 148 -20.05 12.62 25.67
N ILE A 149 -19.88 11.30 25.78
CA ILE A 149 -20.75 10.29 25.21
C ILE A 149 -21.40 9.49 26.33
N VAL A 150 -22.72 9.38 26.30
CA VAL A 150 -23.49 8.69 27.35
C VAL A 150 -24.17 7.47 26.73
N CYS A 151 -23.90 6.30 27.30
CA CYS A 151 -24.54 5.04 26.93
C CYS A 151 -25.89 4.87 27.65
N ALA A 152 -26.76 3.99 27.13
CA ALA A 152 -28.08 3.72 27.73
C ALA A 152 -28.00 3.31 29.22
N ASP A 153 -26.95 2.54 29.57
CA ASP A 153 -26.78 2.05 30.96
C ASP A 153 -26.44 3.14 31.99
N ALA A 154 -26.00 4.32 31.54
CA ALA A 154 -25.77 5.46 32.42
C ALA A 154 -27.09 6.09 32.91
N GLY A 155 -28.20 5.89 32.21
CA GLY A 155 -29.53 6.35 32.57
C GLY A 155 -30.14 5.52 33.73
N GLN A 156 -30.27 6.11 34.91
CA GLN A 156 -31.00 5.47 36.00
C GLN A 156 -32.51 5.43 35.76
N ASP A 157 -33.04 6.44 35.06
CA ASP A 157 -34.44 6.51 34.63
C ASP A 157 -34.66 5.64 33.41
N PRO A 158 -35.62 4.67 33.44
CA PRO A 158 -35.95 3.84 32.29
C PRO A 158 -36.33 4.64 31.03
N GLN A 159 -36.96 5.81 31.19
CA GLN A 159 -37.35 6.67 30.06
C GLN A 159 -36.13 7.35 29.41
N VAL A 160 -35.13 7.70 30.21
CA VAL A 160 -33.83 8.23 29.69
C VAL A 160 -33.09 7.14 28.89
N ARG A 161 -33.04 5.93 29.43
CA ARG A 161 -32.43 4.78 28.78
C ARG A 161 -33.08 4.51 27.42
N GLU A 162 -34.40 4.44 27.42
CA GLU A 162 -35.19 4.20 26.21
C GLU A 162 -35.01 5.30 25.16
N ALA A 163 -34.91 6.56 25.58
CA ALA A 163 -34.65 7.68 24.68
C ALA A 163 -33.23 7.60 24.05
N ILE A 164 -32.21 7.21 24.83
CA ILE A 164 -30.86 6.99 24.34
C ILE A 164 -30.83 5.83 23.35
N GLU A 165 -31.45 4.69 23.67
CA GLU A 165 -31.56 3.53 22.77
C GLU A 165 -32.25 3.89 21.45
N ALA A 166 -33.36 4.65 21.54
CA ALA A 166 -34.08 5.12 20.36
C ALA A 166 -33.23 6.08 19.49
N ALA A 167 -32.47 6.99 20.13
CA ALA A 167 -31.57 7.90 19.43
C ALA A 167 -30.43 7.14 18.71
N VAL A 168 -29.81 6.17 19.39
CA VAL A 168 -28.78 5.28 18.82
C VAL A 168 -29.31 4.50 17.62
N ALA A 169 -30.53 3.96 17.74
CA ALA A 169 -31.12 3.14 16.67
C ALA A 169 -31.53 3.94 15.43
N THR A 170 -31.82 5.25 15.55
CA THR A 170 -32.41 6.05 14.48
C THR A 170 -31.48 7.10 13.90
N VAL A 171 -30.81 7.86 14.74
CA VAL A 171 -29.91 8.97 14.34
C VAL A 171 -28.48 8.49 14.18
N GLY A 172 -28.11 7.44 14.93
CA GLY A 172 -26.78 6.87 14.97
C GLY A 172 -26.13 7.00 16.35
N SER A 173 -24.94 6.45 16.49
CA SER A 173 -24.20 6.41 17.75
C SER A 173 -22.75 6.86 17.55
N LYS A 174 -22.13 7.28 18.66
CA LYS A 174 -20.66 7.36 18.81
C LYS A 174 -20.23 6.26 19.77
N THR A 175 -18.99 5.81 19.59
CA THR A 175 -18.40 4.81 20.48
C THR A 175 -17.84 5.54 21.71
N ASP A 176 -18.34 5.19 22.88
CA ASP A 176 -17.87 5.61 24.18
C ASP A 176 -16.49 4.99 24.50
N ARG A 177 -15.72 5.57 25.42
CA ARG A 177 -14.44 5.02 25.90
C ARG A 177 -14.55 3.59 26.45
N SER A 178 -15.74 3.21 26.96
CA SER A 178 -16.06 1.83 27.38
C SER A 178 -16.25 0.86 26.21
N GLY A 179 -16.27 1.35 24.98
CA GLY A 179 -16.54 0.57 23.77
C GLY A 179 -18.01 0.40 23.42
N ALA A 180 -18.93 0.86 24.27
CA ALA A 180 -20.35 0.77 24.05
C ALA A 180 -20.86 1.89 23.11
N PRO A 181 -21.98 1.68 22.37
CA PRO A 181 -22.59 2.75 21.58
C PRO A 181 -23.33 3.72 22.51
N GLY A 182 -23.10 5.02 22.32
CA GLY A 182 -23.72 6.09 23.08
C GLY A 182 -24.10 7.29 22.23
N VAL A 183 -24.59 8.33 22.87
CA VAL A 183 -25.04 9.59 22.28
C VAL A 183 -24.26 10.77 22.87
N ASP A 184 -23.89 11.71 22.01
CA ASP A 184 -23.39 13.02 22.41
C ASP A 184 -24.48 14.09 22.31
N ALA A 185 -24.19 15.31 22.77
CA ALA A 185 -25.14 16.43 22.72
C ALA A 185 -25.66 16.69 21.28
N GLY A 186 -24.83 16.55 20.27
CA GLY A 186 -25.22 16.75 18.88
C GLY A 186 -26.22 15.71 18.39
N ILE A 187 -26.05 14.43 18.76
CA ILE A 187 -26.99 13.35 18.42
C ILE A 187 -28.31 13.57 19.14
N VAL A 188 -28.27 13.94 20.43
CA VAL A 188 -29.47 14.23 21.24
C VAL A 188 -30.26 15.40 20.65
N GLU A 189 -29.58 16.50 20.34
CA GLU A 189 -30.21 17.67 19.69
C GLU A 189 -30.88 17.28 18.37
N LYS A 190 -30.16 16.56 17.54
CA LYS A 190 -30.68 16.09 16.25
C LYS A 190 -31.86 15.16 16.43
N PHE A 191 -31.79 14.21 17.36
CA PHE A 191 -32.85 13.24 17.64
C PHE A 191 -34.17 13.94 17.99
N TYR A 192 -34.17 14.85 18.98
CA TYR A 192 -35.37 15.57 19.35
C TYR A 192 -35.86 16.54 18.27
N SER A 193 -34.97 17.11 17.49
CA SER A 193 -35.32 17.92 16.32
C SER A 193 -36.05 17.09 15.25
N GLU A 194 -35.56 15.88 14.98
CA GLU A 194 -36.16 14.95 13.98
C GLU A 194 -37.53 14.44 14.47
N LEU A 195 -37.67 14.10 15.77
CA LEU A 195 -38.95 13.75 16.37
C LEU A 195 -40.00 14.89 16.21
N ALA A 196 -39.60 16.11 16.55
CA ALA A 196 -40.46 17.28 16.41
C ALA A 196 -40.80 17.56 14.93
N ALA A 197 -39.82 17.45 14.03
CA ALA A 197 -40.05 17.64 12.60
C ALA A 197 -41.01 16.61 12.04
N HIS A 198 -40.88 15.32 12.41
CA HIS A 198 -41.79 14.26 11.97
C HIS A 198 -43.23 14.51 12.47
N LYS A 199 -43.37 14.85 13.74
CA LYS A 199 -44.68 15.20 14.31
C LYS A 199 -45.33 16.41 13.62
N ALA A 200 -44.54 17.47 13.38
CA ALA A 200 -45.01 18.66 12.68
C ALA A 200 -45.42 18.35 11.22
N TRP A 201 -44.62 17.55 10.53
CA TRP A 201 -44.92 17.09 9.16
C TRP A 201 -46.23 16.28 9.13
N LYS A 202 -46.40 15.34 10.06
CA LYS A 202 -47.64 14.57 10.19
C LYS A 202 -48.86 15.47 10.47
N ALA A 203 -48.74 16.40 11.41
CA ALA A 203 -49.80 17.34 11.77
C ALA A 203 -50.16 18.32 10.64
N ALA A 204 -49.23 18.57 9.69
CA ALA A 204 -49.51 19.41 8.54
C ALA A 204 -50.41 18.74 7.49
N CYS A 205 -50.65 17.42 7.60
CA CYS A 205 -51.61 16.74 6.70
C CYS A 205 -53.05 17.05 7.12
N THR A 206 -53.69 17.95 6.40
CA THR A 206 -55.11 18.30 6.59
C THR A 206 -56.04 17.45 5.75
N ALA A 207 -57.31 17.34 6.15
CA ALA A 207 -58.30 16.56 5.42
C ALA A 207 -58.47 17.03 3.97
N ASP A 208 -58.24 18.31 3.69
CA ASP A 208 -58.34 18.90 2.34
C ASP A 208 -57.23 18.40 1.40
N MET A 209 -56.13 17.89 1.94
CA MET A 209 -55.03 17.29 1.18
C MET A 209 -55.29 15.84 0.77
N LEU A 210 -56.32 15.21 1.34
CA LEU A 210 -56.66 13.81 1.17
C LEU A 210 -57.93 13.64 0.29
N PRO A 211 -57.85 13.76 -1.04
CA PRO A 211 -59.01 13.76 -1.90
C PRO A 211 -59.83 12.47 -1.82
N TYR A 212 -59.26 11.37 -1.35
CA TYR A 212 -59.91 10.07 -1.18
C TYR A 212 -59.88 9.60 0.29
N GLY A 213 -59.73 10.52 1.24
CA GLY A 213 -59.62 10.18 2.66
C GLY A 213 -58.46 9.21 2.92
N ASP A 214 -58.69 8.20 3.73
CA ASP A 214 -57.65 7.21 4.10
C ASP A 214 -57.12 6.38 2.94
N SER A 215 -57.91 6.31 1.82
CA SER A 215 -57.46 5.60 0.64
C SER A 215 -56.57 6.44 -0.33
N THR A 216 -56.29 7.71 0.02
CA THR A 216 -55.46 8.61 -0.82
C THR A 216 -54.08 8.02 -1.18
N PRO A 217 -53.33 7.37 -0.27
CA PRO A 217 -52.04 6.75 -0.61
C PRO A 217 -52.19 5.65 -1.67
N ALA A 218 -53.20 4.78 -1.55
CA ALA A 218 -53.47 3.70 -2.48
C ALA A 218 -53.96 4.26 -3.85
N ALA A 219 -54.80 5.30 -3.82
CA ALA A 219 -55.27 6.00 -4.97
C ALA A 219 -54.12 6.69 -5.74
N LEU A 220 -53.19 7.35 -5.04
CA LEU A 220 -52.00 7.95 -5.64
C LEU A 220 -51.11 6.90 -6.28
N ALA A 221 -50.86 5.78 -5.61
CA ALA A 221 -50.06 4.68 -6.13
C ALA A 221 -50.68 4.07 -7.40
N ALA A 222 -52.03 3.97 -7.45
CA ALA A 222 -52.72 3.50 -8.63
C ALA A 222 -52.63 4.48 -9.83
N VAL A 223 -52.66 5.79 -9.55
CA VAL A 223 -52.44 6.83 -10.58
C VAL A 223 -51.03 6.80 -11.10
N ASP A 224 -50.04 6.78 -10.19
CA ASP A 224 -48.61 6.80 -10.56
C ASP A 224 -48.20 5.56 -11.39
N ALA A 225 -48.82 4.41 -11.12
CA ALA A 225 -48.57 3.17 -11.84
C ALA A 225 -48.92 3.26 -13.33
N ILE A 226 -49.89 4.09 -13.72
CA ILE A 226 -50.36 4.21 -15.11
C ILE A 226 -50.02 5.57 -15.75
N ALA A 227 -49.57 6.55 -14.97
CA ALA A 227 -49.45 7.94 -15.40
C ALA A 227 -48.66 8.09 -16.70
N ALA A 228 -47.48 7.48 -16.80
CA ALA A 228 -46.63 7.57 -17.98
C ALA A 228 -47.30 7.02 -19.25
N LYS A 229 -48.10 5.97 -19.11
CA LYS A 229 -48.82 5.35 -20.25
C LYS A 229 -50.05 6.13 -20.66
N VAL A 230 -50.75 6.72 -19.70
CA VAL A 230 -51.91 7.60 -20.01
C VAL A 230 -51.41 8.88 -20.68
N GLU A 231 -50.32 9.45 -20.27
CA GLU A 231 -49.74 10.62 -20.92
C GLU A 231 -49.21 10.31 -22.31
N ASP A 232 -48.53 9.16 -22.53
CA ASP A 232 -48.11 8.70 -23.85
C ASP A 232 -49.32 8.55 -24.77
N TYR A 233 -50.46 8.01 -24.29
CA TYR A 233 -51.69 7.88 -25.04
C TYR A 233 -52.21 9.24 -25.51
N PHE A 234 -52.37 10.23 -24.62
CA PHE A 234 -52.86 11.56 -24.98
C PHE A 234 -51.91 12.30 -25.94
N ILE A 235 -50.58 12.17 -25.75
CA ILE A 235 -49.60 12.74 -26.69
C ILE A 235 -49.78 12.15 -28.10
N ARG A 236 -50.01 10.84 -28.21
CA ARG A 236 -50.32 10.20 -29.52
C ARG A 236 -51.59 10.74 -30.14
N CYS A 237 -52.64 10.90 -29.34
CA CYS A 237 -53.90 11.50 -29.79
C CYS A 237 -53.70 12.93 -30.31
N HIS A 238 -52.93 13.77 -29.62
CA HIS A 238 -52.61 15.11 -30.09
C HIS A 238 -51.81 15.13 -31.38
N LEU A 239 -50.88 14.20 -31.58
CA LEU A 239 -50.13 14.07 -32.82
C LEU A 239 -51.04 13.66 -33.99
N ILE A 240 -52.03 12.77 -33.76
CA ILE A 240 -53.04 12.36 -34.76
C ILE A 240 -53.97 13.53 -35.08
N ALA A 241 -54.40 14.32 -34.09
CA ALA A 241 -55.21 15.52 -34.31
C ALA A 241 -54.45 16.60 -35.10
N PHE A 242 -53.13 16.71 -34.90
CA PHE A 242 -52.25 17.61 -35.66
C PHE A 242 -52.05 17.14 -37.11
N ASN A 243 -51.80 15.84 -37.32
CA ASN A 243 -51.62 15.23 -38.63
C ASN A 243 -52.23 13.83 -38.65
N GLY A 244 -53.41 13.68 -39.29
CA GLY A 244 -54.11 12.45 -39.35
C GLY A 244 -53.41 11.29 -40.09
N ASP A 245 -52.43 11.61 -40.95
CA ASP A 245 -51.71 10.61 -41.75
C ASP A 245 -50.74 9.80 -40.86
N CYS A 246 -50.40 10.29 -39.64
CA CYS A 246 -49.51 9.59 -38.70
C CYS A 246 -50.24 8.55 -37.82
N ALA A 247 -51.56 8.40 -37.91
CA ALA A 247 -52.30 7.53 -37.01
C ALA A 247 -51.80 6.07 -37.02
N ALA A 248 -51.56 5.52 -38.21
CA ALA A 248 -51.07 4.14 -38.37
C ALA A 248 -49.62 3.95 -37.79
N ALA A 249 -48.81 5.04 -37.78
CA ALA A 249 -47.43 5.00 -37.24
C ALA A 249 -47.38 5.15 -35.72
N LEU A 250 -48.40 5.77 -35.12
CA LEU A 250 -48.52 6.02 -33.69
C LEU A 250 -49.24 4.89 -32.94
N ASP A 251 -49.83 3.96 -33.66
CA ASP A 251 -50.44 2.74 -33.10
C ASP A 251 -49.48 1.53 -33.21
N SER A 252 -49.88 0.39 -32.67
CA SER A 252 -49.12 -0.86 -32.82
C SER A 252 -49.15 -1.30 -34.29
N SER A 253 -47.99 -1.37 -34.93
CA SER A 253 -47.92 -1.79 -36.33
C SER A 253 -48.33 -3.26 -36.50
N ALA A 254 -48.94 -3.59 -37.66
CA ALA A 254 -49.29 -4.97 -38.01
C ALA A 254 -48.05 -5.90 -37.94
N ALA A 255 -46.86 -5.38 -38.24
CA ALA A 255 -45.59 -6.12 -38.13
C ALA A 255 -45.24 -6.43 -36.68
N THR A 256 -45.43 -5.46 -35.77
CA THR A 256 -45.16 -5.64 -34.31
C THR A 256 -46.12 -6.69 -33.73
N ILE A 257 -47.43 -6.57 -34.02
CA ILE A 257 -48.43 -7.54 -33.55
C ILE A 257 -48.19 -8.92 -34.19
N GLY A 258 -47.83 -8.98 -35.49
CA GLY A 258 -47.49 -10.22 -36.16
C GLY A 258 -46.28 -10.94 -35.59
N ALA A 259 -45.26 -10.19 -35.21
CA ALA A 259 -44.06 -10.73 -34.54
C ALA A 259 -44.40 -11.29 -33.14
N LEU A 260 -45.21 -10.58 -32.35
CA LEU A 260 -45.71 -11.07 -31.06
C LEU A 260 -46.58 -12.32 -31.23
N GLY A 261 -47.45 -12.39 -32.24
CA GLY A 261 -48.34 -13.52 -32.50
C GLY A 261 -47.64 -14.82 -32.92
N GLN A 262 -46.38 -14.77 -33.31
CA GLN A 262 -45.57 -15.95 -33.63
C GLN A 262 -44.89 -16.59 -32.40
N ALA A 263 -44.93 -15.94 -31.22
CA ALA A 263 -44.31 -16.39 -29.98
C ALA A 263 -45.37 -16.81 -28.95
N ASP A 264 -44.95 -17.57 -27.93
CA ASP A 264 -45.78 -17.78 -26.75
C ASP A 264 -45.91 -16.45 -25.99
N LEU A 265 -47.12 -15.92 -25.95
CA LEU A 265 -47.44 -14.62 -25.36
C LEU A 265 -47.33 -14.62 -23.81
N ASN A 266 -47.38 -15.79 -23.17
CA ASN A 266 -47.37 -15.90 -21.72
C ASN A 266 -46.09 -15.34 -21.07
N GLY A 267 -44.96 -15.35 -21.79
CA GLY A 267 -43.68 -14.75 -21.35
C GLY A 267 -43.41 -13.35 -21.90
N LYS A 268 -44.32 -12.73 -22.65
CA LYS A 268 -44.13 -11.51 -23.44
C LYS A 268 -44.76 -10.25 -22.84
N THR A 269 -45.19 -10.29 -21.59
CA THR A 269 -45.88 -9.16 -20.91
C THR A 269 -45.08 -7.84 -21.01
N ALA A 270 -43.77 -7.90 -20.89
CA ALA A 270 -42.89 -6.71 -20.98
C ALA A 270 -42.90 -6.11 -22.41
N GLU A 271 -42.88 -6.93 -23.43
CA GLU A 271 -42.93 -6.50 -24.84
C GLU A 271 -44.31 -5.93 -25.18
N ILE A 272 -45.40 -6.57 -24.73
CA ILE A 272 -46.77 -6.08 -24.88
C ILE A 272 -46.95 -4.74 -24.16
N ALA A 273 -46.35 -4.56 -22.98
CA ALA A 273 -46.40 -3.31 -22.20
C ALA A 273 -45.78 -2.11 -22.94
N THR A 274 -44.87 -2.35 -23.89
CA THR A 274 -44.28 -1.27 -24.71
C THR A 274 -45.28 -0.71 -25.75
N CYS A 275 -46.26 -1.48 -26.17
CA CYS A 275 -47.28 -1.03 -27.10
C CYS A 275 -48.14 0.12 -26.52
N PRO A 276 -48.83 0.91 -27.35
CA PRO A 276 -49.75 1.93 -26.88
C PRO A 276 -50.80 1.38 -25.90
N LEU A 277 -51.27 2.24 -25.00
CA LEU A 277 -52.23 1.87 -23.95
C LEU A 277 -53.62 1.47 -24.53
N ALA A 278 -54.02 2.14 -25.57
CA ALA A 278 -55.20 1.85 -26.35
C ALA A 278 -55.00 2.41 -27.78
N HIS A 279 -55.91 2.10 -28.71
CA HIS A 279 -55.91 2.67 -30.05
C HIS A 279 -56.07 4.20 -29.98
N PRO A 280 -55.06 4.99 -30.38
CA PRO A 280 -55.13 6.44 -30.27
C PRO A 280 -56.02 7.05 -31.34
N THR A 281 -56.88 7.97 -30.96
CA THR A 281 -57.80 8.68 -31.85
C THR A 281 -57.70 10.19 -31.65
N ALA A 282 -58.15 10.97 -32.70
CA ALA A 282 -58.11 12.44 -32.62
C ALA A 282 -59.03 13.01 -31.52
N GLU A 283 -60.04 12.27 -31.07
CA GLU A 283 -60.99 12.67 -30.03
C GLU A 283 -60.40 12.59 -28.64
N ALA A 284 -59.23 11.98 -28.48
CA ALA A 284 -58.50 11.84 -27.22
C ALA A 284 -59.37 11.30 -26.06
N GLN A 285 -60.12 10.23 -26.35
CA GLN A 285 -60.95 9.51 -25.38
C GLN A 285 -60.39 8.13 -25.11
N LEU A 286 -59.75 7.92 -23.93
CA LEU A 286 -59.20 6.63 -23.57
C LEU A 286 -60.31 5.68 -23.10
N PRO A 287 -60.56 4.57 -23.82
CA PRO A 287 -61.55 3.58 -23.41
C PRO A 287 -61.05 2.77 -22.23
N LEU A 288 -61.82 2.68 -21.16
CA LEU A 288 -61.42 2.00 -19.92
C LEU A 288 -61.60 0.48 -19.96
N ASP A 289 -62.42 0.00 -20.94
CA ASP A 289 -62.74 -1.42 -21.07
C ASP A 289 -61.93 -2.10 -22.21
N ALA A 290 -61.08 -1.34 -22.92
CA ALA A 290 -60.30 -1.83 -24.05
C ALA A 290 -58.86 -1.31 -24.00
N VAL A 291 -58.19 -1.56 -22.90
CA VAL A 291 -56.77 -1.18 -22.67
C VAL A 291 -55.84 -2.34 -22.98
N ASN A 292 -54.59 -2.04 -23.24
CA ASN A 292 -53.53 -3.00 -23.46
C ASN A 292 -53.50 -4.02 -22.32
N PRO A 293 -53.58 -5.34 -22.61
CA PRO A 293 -53.66 -6.39 -21.57
C PRO A 293 -52.57 -6.37 -20.53
N ALA A 294 -51.35 -5.92 -20.86
CA ALA A 294 -50.27 -5.81 -19.91
C ALA A 294 -50.54 -4.75 -18.80
N TRP A 295 -51.43 -3.81 -19.05
CA TRP A 295 -51.79 -2.73 -18.12
C TRP A 295 -53.19 -2.90 -17.51
N GLU A 296 -53.92 -3.95 -17.87
CA GLU A 296 -55.32 -4.19 -17.44
C GLU A 296 -55.43 -4.22 -15.89
N SER A 297 -54.54 -4.94 -15.22
CA SER A 297 -54.57 -5.03 -13.75
C SER A 297 -54.29 -3.68 -13.06
N ALA A 298 -53.34 -2.89 -13.58
CA ALA A 298 -53.06 -1.57 -13.05
C ALA A 298 -54.20 -0.59 -13.29
N PHE A 299 -54.85 -0.70 -14.48
CA PHE A 299 -56.02 0.09 -14.81
C PHE A 299 -57.23 -0.30 -14.00
N ALA A 300 -57.47 -1.56 -13.70
CA ALA A 300 -58.53 -2.00 -12.81
C ALA A 300 -58.40 -1.38 -11.43
N LYS A 301 -57.19 -1.35 -10.85
CA LYS A 301 -56.94 -0.66 -9.58
C LYS A 301 -57.17 0.85 -9.68
N PHE A 302 -56.74 1.50 -10.75
CA PHE A 302 -56.99 2.92 -10.97
C PHE A 302 -58.49 3.22 -11.06
N ARG A 303 -59.26 2.38 -11.72
CA ARG A 303 -60.73 2.51 -11.79
C ARG A 303 -61.37 2.41 -10.43
N GLU A 304 -61.07 1.34 -9.68
CA GLU A 304 -61.60 1.07 -8.36
C GLU A 304 -61.27 2.15 -7.34
N GLU A 305 -60.00 2.56 -7.28
CA GLU A 305 -59.50 3.49 -6.26
C GLU A 305 -59.76 4.96 -6.57
N VAL A 306 -59.84 5.34 -7.87
CA VAL A 306 -59.88 6.74 -8.28
C VAL A 306 -61.00 7.05 -9.22
N PHE A 307 -61.07 6.42 -10.42
CA PHE A 307 -61.91 6.88 -11.49
C PHE A 307 -63.40 6.67 -11.19
N ASP A 308 -63.82 5.46 -10.78
CA ASP A 308 -65.22 5.13 -10.55
C ASP A 308 -65.79 5.86 -9.31
N LYS A 309 -64.90 6.28 -8.36
CA LYS A 309 -65.27 7.14 -7.24
C LYS A 309 -65.51 8.58 -7.66
N THR A 310 -64.72 9.09 -8.62
CA THR A 310 -64.75 10.49 -9.05
C THR A 310 -65.78 10.71 -10.20
N TYR A 311 -65.84 9.76 -11.12
CA TYR A 311 -66.66 9.83 -12.35
C TYR A 311 -67.53 8.57 -12.52
N PRO A 312 -68.53 8.34 -11.64
CA PRO A 312 -69.31 7.12 -11.67
C PRO A 312 -70.04 6.93 -13.00
N LYS A 313 -70.09 5.69 -13.50
CA LYS A 313 -70.74 5.28 -14.79
C LYS A 313 -70.08 5.79 -16.08
N LYS A 314 -68.93 6.49 -16.00
CA LYS A 314 -68.17 6.86 -17.20
C LYS A 314 -67.38 5.65 -17.70
N LYS A 315 -67.29 5.48 -19.05
CA LYS A 315 -66.58 4.38 -19.72
C LYS A 315 -65.27 4.85 -20.40
N VAL A 316 -65.08 6.13 -20.50
CA VAL A 316 -63.97 6.75 -21.17
C VAL A 316 -63.33 7.79 -20.23
N LEU A 317 -62.01 7.87 -20.29
CA LEU A 317 -61.21 8.89 -19.59
C LEU A 317 -60.81 9.95 -20.62
N THR A 318 -61.23 11.21 -20.40
CA THR A 318 -60.78 12.35 -21.20
C THR A 318 -59.52 12.98 -20.59
N GLU A 319 -58.74 13.71 -21.41
CA GLU A 319 -57.56 14.39 -20.92
C GLU A 319 -57.88 15.40 -19.82
N GLU A 320 -58.98 16.14 -19.93
CA GLU A 320 -59.42 17.08 -18.90
C GLU A 320 -59.66 16.38 -17.55
N GLN A 321 -60.37 15.24 -17.58
CA GLN A 321 -60.57 14.41 -16.38
C GLN A 321 -59.25 13.90 -15.80
N TRP A 322 -58.33 13.44 -16.67
CA TRP A 322 -57.01 13.00 -16.25
C TRP A 322 -56.24 14.12 -15.54
N ARG A 323 -56.19 15.33 -16.15
CA ARG A 323 -55.54 16.48 -15.54
C ARG A 323 -56.21 16.93 -14.25
N SER A 324 -57.52 16.86 -14.16
CA SER A 324 -58.26 17.12 -12.90
C SER A 324 -57.89 16.13 -11.79
N ILE A 325 -57.78 14.84 -12.12
CA ILE A 325 -57.32 13.82 -11.19
C ILE A 325 -55.90 14.13 -10.73
N LEU A 326 -54.97 14.39 -11.64
CA LEU A 326 -53.58 14.73 -11.26
C LEU A 326 -53.52 15.97 -10.36
N ALA A 327 -54.28 16.99 -10.69
CA ALA A 327 -54.33 18.23 -9.92
C ALA A 327 -54.88 18.02 -8.49
N SER A 328 -55.86 17.10 -8.32
CA SER A 328 -56.42 16.79 -6.98
C SER A 328 -55.37 16.22 -6.01
N PHE A 329 -54.34 15.51 -6.51
CA PHE A 329 -53.25 15.01 -5.71
C PHE A 329 -52.14 16.04 -5.48
N GLY A 330 -52.17 17.22 -6.08
CA GLY A 330 -51.13 18.25 -5.94
C GLY A 330 -50.81 18.58 -4.49
N PRO A 331 -51.77 18.93 -3.61
CA PRO A 331 -51.51 19.19 -2.21
C PRO A 331 -50.92 18.03 -1.45
N TYR A 332 -51.41 16.81 -1.70
CA TYR A 332 -50.88 15.58 -1.07
C TYR A 332 -49.43 15.26 -1.49
N ARG A 333 -49.13 15.40 -2.79
CA ARG A 333 -47.77 15.23 -3.31
C ARG A 333 -46.81 16.28 -2.73
N SER A 334 -47.24 17.52 -2.59
CA SER A 334 -46.46 18.58 -1.95
C SER A 334 -46.16 18.29 -0.48
N TRP A 335 -47.16 17.77 0.24
CA TRP A 335 -46.99 17.32 1.63
C TRP A 335 -46.03 16.12 1.73
N LEU A 336 -46.15 15.12 0.84
CA LEU A 336 -45.19 14.00 0.78
C LEU A 336 -43.76 14.46 0.45
N ALA A 337 -43.60 15.39 -0.47
CA ALA A 337 -42.31 15.95 -0.86
C ALA A 337 -41.66 16.77 0.29
N ALA A 338 -42.47 17.34 1.17
CA ALA A 338 -42.03 18.08 2.37
C ALA A 338 -41.77 17.16 3.59
N LYS A 339 -41.70 15.83 3.38
CA LYS A 339 -41.48 14.86 4.44
C LYS A 339 -40.22 15.18 5.24
N ALA A 340 -40.37 15.30 6.56
CA ALA A 340 -39.29 15.59 7.50
C ALA A 340 -39.28 14.53 8.61
N GLY A 341 -38.16 14.42 9.31
CA GLY A 341 -38.00 13.42 10.35
C GLY A 341 -37.99 11.98 9.88
N CYS A 342 -37.46 11.72 8.71
CA CYS A 342 -37.49 10.38 8.09
C CYS A 342 -36.73 9.32 8.88
N CYS A 343 -35.65 9.71 9.58
CA CYS A 343 -34.82 8.76 10.33
C CYS A 343 -35.55 8.15 11.52
N VAL A 344 -36.49 8.86 12.12
CA VAL A 344 -37.25 8.41 13.31
C VAL A 344 -38.57 7.71 12.95
N GLU A 345 -38.94 7.65 11.72
CA GLU A 345 -40.21 7.04 11.24
C GLU A 345 -40.37 5.57 11.67
N SER A 346 -39.24 4.83 11.76
CA SER A 346 -39.22 3.44 12.18
C SER A 346 -39.70 3.20 13.61
N LEU A 347 -39.72 4.22 14.46
CA LEU A 347 -40.23 4.15 15.82
C LEU A 347 -41.76 4.06 15.87
N GLY A 348 -42.44 4.58 14.84
CA GLY A 348 -43.90 4.70 14.81
C GLY A 348 -44.44 5.89 15.58
N ASP A 349 -45.61 6.40 15.15
CA ASP A 349 -46.16 7.65 15.64
C ASP A 349 -46.43 7.63 17.16
N ALA A 350 -46.94 6.51 17.70
CA ALA A 350 -47.20 6.35 19.13
C ALA A 350 -45.96 6.52 19.99
N LYS A 351 -44.82 5.94 19.54
CA LYS A 351 -43.55 6.03 20.27
C LYS A 351 -42.94 7.42 20.16
N ILE A 352 -43.06 8.07 19.00
CA ILE A 352 -42.61 9.45 18.79
C ILE A 352 -43.36 10.39 19.75
N ASP A 353 -44.70 10.22 19.89
CA ASP A 353 -45.49 11.02 20.81
C ASP A 353 -45.12 10.80 22.28
N GLU A 354 -44.84 9.54 22.66
CA GLU A 354 -44.40 9.19 24.03
C GLU A 354 -43.05 9.85 24.35
N LEU A 355 -42.05 9.73 23.43
CA LEU A 355 -40.72 10.32 23.62
C LEU A 355 -40.75 11.85 23.69
N LEU A 356 -41.61 12.49 22.91
CA LEU A 356 -41.80 13.94 22.98
C LEU A 356 -42.58 14.36 24.26
N ALA A 357 -43.50 13.53 24.75
CA ALA A 357 -44.24 13.82 25.96
C ALA A 357 -43.41 13.65 27.23
N SER A 358 -42.46 12.68 27.22
CA SER A 358 -41.55 12.45 28.36
C SER A 358 -40.51 13.55 28.52
N ASP A 359 -40.16 14.24 27.43
CA ASP A 359 -39.19 15.36 27.31
C ASP A 359 -37.90 15.14 28.14
N LYS A 360 -37.27 13.98 27.93
CA LYS A 360 -36.02 13.58 28.61
C LYS A 360 -34.75 14.20 28.04
N LYS A 361 -34.89 15.14 27.11
CA LYS A 361 -33.77 15.83 26.49
C LYS A 361 -32.83 16.48 27.50
N ALA A 362 -33.40 17.24 28.44
CA ALA A 362 -32.64 17.95 29.45
C ALA A 362 -31.90 16.97 30.40
N ASP A 363 -32.53 15.85 30.74
CA ASP A 363 -31.93 14.83 31.60
C ASP A 363 -30.73 14.17 30.93
N ILE A 364 -30.82 13.87 29.62
CA ILE A 364 -29.69 13.28 28.84
C ILE A 364 -28.56 14.29 28.72
N LEU A 365 -28.85 15.56 28.41
CA LEU A 365 -27.84 16.60 28.35
C LEU A 365 -27.15 16.83 29.72
N ALA A 366 -27.88 16.75 30.83
CA ALA A 366 -27.28 16.81 32.16
C ALA A 366 -26.34 15.62 32.46
N LEU A 367 -26.65 14.42 31.95
CA LEU A 367 -25.74 13.28 32.05
C LEU A 367 -24.48 13.51 31.25
N ILE A 368 -24.57 14.08 30.03
CA ILE A 368 -23.43 14.43 29.19
C ILE A 368 -22.56 15.50 29.88
N ASP A 369 -23.16 16.51 30.47
CA ASP A 369 -22.44 17.55 31.24
C ASP A 369 -21.76 16.95 32.50
N ALA A 370 -22.40 16.01 33.17
CA ALA A 370 -21.79 15.29 34.31
C ALA A 370 -20.63 14.40 33.88
N ASP A 371 -20.72 13.78 32.70
CA ASP A 371 -19.61 13.03 32.11
C ASP A 371 -18.45 13.95 31.76
N LEU A 372 -18.70 15.07 31.09
CA LEU A 372 -17.68 16.06 30.77
C LEU A 372 -16.99 16.67 31.99
N ALA A 373 -17.68 16.73 33.14
CA ALA A 373 -17.07 17.21 34.38
C ALA A 373 -15.91 16.35 34.86
N VAL A 374 -15.84 15.07 34.46
CA VAL A 374 -14.73 14.16 34.83
C VAL A 374 -13.67 14.06 33.70
N ALA A 375 -13.80 14.82 32.62
CA ALA A 375 -12.89 14.78 31.44
C ALA A 375 -11.44 14.97 31.88
N GLN A 376 -11.14 15.90 32.78
CA GLN A 376 -9.79 16.18 33.25
C GLN A 376 -9.13 14.98 33.97
N GLU A 377 -9.94 14.17 34.68
CA GLU A 377 -9.43 12.93 35.29
C GLU A 377 -9.21 11.83 34.28
N ALA A 378 -10.08 11.71 33.31
CA ALA A 378 -9.97 10.74 32.23
C ALA A 378 -8.79 11.05 31.31
N ASP A 379 -8.57 12.31 30.95
CA ASP A 379 -7.40 12.76 30.18
C ASP A 379 -6.09 12.45 30.92
N SER A 380 -6.11 12.49 32.26
CA SER A 380 -4.97 12.09 33.07
C SER A 380 -4.69 10.58 33.00
N ILE A 381 -5.69 9.75 32.73
CA ILE A 381 -5.51 8.31 32.46
C ILE A 381 -4.81 8.11 31.10
N ASP A 382 -5.23 8.85 30.08
CA ASP A 382 -4.57 8.84 28.76
C ASP A 382 -3.11 9.35 28.83
N GLU A 383 -2.84 10.34 29.73
CA GLU A 383 -1.47 10.78 29.98
C GLU A 383 -0.58 9.70 30.64
N VAL A 384 -1.15 8.79 31.43
CA VAL A 384 -0.41 7.64 31.97
C VAL A 384 -0.04 6.66 30.87
N ASP A 385 -0.92 6.42 29.92
CA ASP A 385 -0.63 5.60 28.77
C ASP A 385 0.47 6.23 27.89
N LYS A 386 0.40 7.55 27.66
CA LYS A 386 1.49 8.32 27.04
C LYS A 386 2.82 8.14 27.77
N LEU A 387 2.80 8.21 29.12
CA LEU A 387 4.00 7.99 29.93
C LEU A 387 4.58 6.60 29.70
N MET A 388 3.75 5.56 29.71
CA MET A 388 4.19 4.19 29.54
C MET A 388 4.77 3.92 28.14
N HIS A 389 4.12 4.44 27.09
CA HIS A 389 4.62 4.35 25.73
C HIS A 389 5.98 5.06 25.55
N LEU A 390 6.13 6.28 26.06
CA LEU A 390 7.39 7.01 26.01
C LEU A 390 8.46 6.34 26.90
N TYR A 391 8.12 5.89 28.11
CA TYR A 391 9.05 5.20 28.97
C TYR A 391 9.62 3.93 28.35
N ARG A 392 8.78 3.16 27.66
CA ARG A 392 9.17 1.90 27.01
C ARG A 392 9.97 2.11 25.72
N TYR A 393 9.55 3.02 24.86
CA TYR A 393 10.02 3.07 23.48
C TYR A 393 10.89 4.29 23.16
N PHE A 394 10.88 5.35 23.97
CA PHE A 394 11.53 6.61 23.62
C PHE A 394 13.03 6.49 23.40
N PHE A 395 13.76 5.78 24.26
CA PHE A 395 15.19 5.59 24.09
C PHE A 395 15.53 4.77 22.83
N GLU A 396 14.71 3.79 22.49
CA GLU A 396 14.86 3.03 21.26
C GLU A 396 14.63 3.94 20.04
N PHE A 397 13.64 4.83 20.10
CA PHE A 397 13.42 5.85 19.09
C PHE A 397 14.62 6.79 18.95
N LEU A 398 15.16 7.30 20.04
CA LEU A 398 16.35 8.16 20.03
C LEU A 398 17.58 7.47 19.41
N ASN A 399 17.73 6.15 19.63
CA ASN A 399 18.78 5.36 19.00
C ASN A 399 18.65 5.26 17.47
N ASN A 400 17.46 5.45 16.93
CA ASN A 400 17.18 5.48 15.49
C ASN A 400 17.15 6.91 14.92
N TYR A 401 16.87 7.92 15.74
CA TYR A 401 16.65 9.29 15.30
C TYR A 401 17.87 10.18 15.52
N VAL A 402 18.40 10.21 16.75
CA VAL A 402 19.51 11.11 17.13
C VAL A 402 20.86 10.54 16.70
N ILE A 403 21.16 9.33 17.15
CA ILE A 403 22.47 8.70 17.01
C ILE A 403 22.57 7.68 15.89
N PHE A 404 21.45 7.15 15.43
CA PHE A 404 21.40 6.09 14.41
C PHE A 404 22.18 4.81 14.83
N GLY A 405 22.26 4.57 16.14
CA GLY A 405 23.04 3.48 16.72
C GLY A 405 22.46 2.12 16.46
N ALA A 406 21.11 2.00 16.40
CA ALA A 406 20.42 0.75 16.14
C ALA A 406 20.84 0.14 14.79
N PHE A 407 21.06 0.94 13.76
CA PHE A 407 21.50 0.47 12.44
C PHE A 407 22.90 -0.19 12.46
N TYR A 408 23.78 0.26 13.32
CA TYR A 408 25.14 -0.29 13.42
C TYR A 408 25.28 -1.38 14.48
N ASP A 409 24.22 -1.68 15.23
CA ASP A 409 24.17 -2.77 16.22
C ASP A 409 23.69 -4.07 15.56
N LYS A 410 24.49 -5.13 15.64
CA LYS A 410 24.16 -6.43 15.06
C LYS A 410 22.95 -7.12 15.70
N ASN A 411 22.64 -6.76 16.95
CA ASN A 411 21.60 -7.38 17.76
C ASN A 411 20.28 -6.60 17.72
N ARG A 412 20.26 -5.43 17.07
CA ARG A 412 19.09 -4.58 16.95
C ARG A 412 18.76 -4.36 15.48
N LYS A 413 17.50 -4.09 15.21
CA LYS A 413 17.02 -3.69 13.88
C LYS A 413 16.55 -2.25 13.95
N SER A 414 16.90 -1.46 12.94
CA SER A 414 16.41 -0.09 12.82
C SER A 414 14.93 -0.06 12.46
N VAL A 415 14.27 1.03 12.80
CA VAL A 415 12.82 1.23 12.57
C VAL A 415 12.42 1.24 11.09
N PHE A 416 13.36 1.45 10.18
CA PHE A 416 13.15 1.42 8.73
C PHE A 416 13.48 0.06 8.08
N GLU A 417 14.08 -0.88 8.80
CA GLU A 417 14.39 -2.22 8.29
C GLU A 417 13.12 -3.07 8.33
N ALA A 418 12.52 -3.33 7.18
CA ALA A 418 11.20 -3.95 7.08
C ALA A 418 11.21 -5.49 7.18
N GLY A 419 12.34 -6.14 6.88
CA GLY A 419 12.42 -7.60 6.89
C GLY A 419 13.66 -8.11 6.16
N LYS A 420 13.57 -9.34 5.60
CA LYS A 420 14.67 -10.04 4.93
C LYS A 420 14.23 -10.57 3.57
N LEU A 421 15.07 -10.40 2.56
CA LEU A 421 14.83 -10.97 1.23
C LEU A 421 15.80 -12.12 0.97
N TYR A 422 15.26 -13.29 0.60
CA TYR A 422 16.02 -14.45 0.17
C TYR A 422 15.98 -14.55 -1.36
N ILE A 423 17.15 -14.50 -1.97
CA ILE A 423 17.31 -14.55 -3.42
C ILE A 423 18.66 -15.16 -3.78
N ASP A 424 18.68 -16.11 -4.69
CA ASP A 424 19.89 -16.69 -5.30
C ASP A 424 20.98 -17.03 -4.25
N GLN A 425 20.61 -17.87 -3.28
CA GLN A 425 21.47 -18.30 -2.16
C GLN A 425 22.01 -17.16 -1.27
N ARG A 426 21.36 -15.99 -1.33
CA ARG A 426 21.69 -14.81 -0.52
C ARG A 426 20.53 -14.44 0.39
N CYS A 427 20.84 -13.92 1.56
CA CYS A 427 19.87 -13.24 2.41
C CYS A 427 20.27 -11.77 2.54
N LEU A 428 19.38 -10.89 2.11
CA LEU A 428 19.52 -9.44 2.23
C LEU A 428 18.77 -9.00 3.49
N GLU A 429 19.52 -8.59 4.51
CA GLU A 429 18.96 -8.16 5.80
C GLU A 429 18.43 -6.72 5.76
N LEU A 430 18.91 -5.90 4.83
CA LEU A 430 18.50 -4.50 4.70
C LEU A 430 17.43 -4.37 3.61
N CYS A 431 16.18 -4.49 4.02
CA CYS A 431 14.99 -4.24 3.20
C CYS A 431 14.21 -3.06 3.77
N ILE A 432 13.79 -2.14 2.93
CA ILE A 432 13.09 -0.90 3.30
C ILE A 432 11.77 -0.85 2.55
N ASN A 433 10.67 -0.53 3.23
CA ASN A 433 9.37 -0.32 2.58
C ASN A 433 9.41 0.92 1.68
N VAL A 434 8.76 0.86 0.53
CA VAL A 434 8.75 1.89 -0.50
C VAL A 434 7.31 2.25 -0.82
N ALA A 435 6.95 3.51 -0.63
CA ALA A 435 5.63 4.01 -1.01
C ALA A 435 5.56 4.37 -2.51
N ASP A 436 6.62 5.00 -3.05
CA ASP A 436 6.72 5.41 -4.45
C ASP A 436 8.09 4.97 -5.02
N MET A 437 8.09 3.90 -5.81
CA MET A 437 9.30 3.32 -6.41
C MET A 437 9.95 4.28 -7.42
N GLY A 438 9.18 5.13 -8.10
CA GLY A 438 9.70 6.07 -9.10
C GLY A 438 10.60 7.11 -8.44
N LYS A 439 10.04 7.87 -7.51
CA LYS A 439 10.76 8.91 -6.75
C LYS A 439 11.94 8.34 -5.97
N GLN A 440 11.75 7.15 -5.39
CA GLN A 440 12.79 6.54 -4.58
C GLN A 440 13.99 6.11 -5.42
N ALA A 441 13.78 5.48 -6.59
CA ALA A 441 14.87 4.97 -7.41
C ALA A 441 15.82 6.07 -7.92
N ASP A 442 15.30 7.25 -8.23
CA ASP A 442 16.10 8.37 -8.74
C ASP A 442 17.07 8.89 -7.66
N MET A 443 16.57 9.15 -6.45
CA MET A 443 17.41 9.57 -5.34
C MET A 443 18.32 8.45 -4.81
N ALA A 444 17.80 7.24 -4.72
CA ALA A 444 18.53 6.08 -4.21
C ALA A 444 19.74 5.72 -5.07
N SER A 445 19.74 6.07 -6.36
CA SER A 445 20.89 5.90 -7.25
C SER A 445 22.14 6.64 -6.74
N LEU A 446 21.97 7.75 -6.03
CA LEU A 446 23.04 8.55 -5.41
C LEU A 446 23.68 7.87 -4.18
N SER A 447 23.07 6.81 -3.66
CA SER A 447 23.57 6.06 -2.49
C SER A 447 24.86 5.30 -2.77
N GLY A 448 25.14 4.99 -4.04
CA GLY A 448 26.25 4.12 -4.45
C GLY A 448 26.04 2.65 -4.08
N MET A 449 24.84 2.23 -3.71
CA MET A 449 24.47 0.86 -3.36
C MET A 449 23.71 0.18 -4.50
N TYR A 450 23.82 -1.15 -4.57
CA TYR A 450 23.00 -1.96 -5.47
C TYR A 450 21.65 -2.21 -4.83
N ILE A 451 20.57 -1.83 -5.50
CA ILE A 451 19.22 -1.87 -4.93
C ILE A 451 18.32 -2.71 -5.82
N ILE A 452 17.59 -3.63 -5.20
CA ILE A 452 16.63 -4.54 -5.81
C ILE A 452 15.24 -4.11 -5.34
N TYR A 453 14.40 -3.65 -6.26
CA TYR A 453 12.99 -3.36 -5.98
C TYR A 453 12.17 -4.60 -6.25
N CYS A 454 11.34 -4.98 -5.28
CA CYS A 454 10.43 -6.10 -5.39
C CYS A 454 9.01 -5.71 -5.04
N ASN A 455 8.06 -6.22 -5.82
CA ASN A 455 6.67 -6.27 -5.41
C ASN A 455 6.42 -7.58 -4.67
N CYS A 456 5.86 -7.48 -3.48
CA CYS A 456 5.67 -8.59 -2.54
C CYS A 456 4.18 -8.78 -2.29
N VAL A 457 3.70 -10.02 -2.32
CA VAL A 457 2.30 -10.39 -2.06
C VAL A 457 2.27 -11.57 -1.09
N SER A 458 1.60 -11.42 0.04
CA SER A 458 1.37 -12.53 0.96
C SER A 458 0.02 -13.18 0.66
N LYS A 459 0.05 -14.47 0.31
CA LYS A 459 -1.18 -15.25 0.09
C LYS A 459 -1.94 -15.56 1.38
N LYS A 460 -1.24 -15.56 2.52
CA LYS A 460 -1.84 -15.84 3.83
C LYS A 460 -2.67 -14.66 4.35
N THR A 461 -2.15 -13.45 4.20
CA THR A 461 -2.77 -12.24 4.77
C THR A 461 -3.45 -11.36 3.73
N GLY A 462 -3.24 -11.61 2.42
CA GLY A 462 -3.68 -10.74 1.34
C GLY A 462 -2.94 -9.40 1.25
N LYS A 463 -1.96 -9.16 2.14
CA LYS A 463 -1.21 -7.90 2.16
C LYS A 463 -0.24 -7.81 0.99
N THR A 464 -0.08 -6.61 0.46
CA THR A 464 0.90 -6.28 -0.58
C THR A 464 1.91 -5.28 -0.03
N ALA A 465 3.17 -5.38 -0.45
CA ALA A 465 4.22 -4.43 -0.08
C ALA A 465 5.18 -4.24 -1.26
N THR A 466 5.72 -3.05 -1.40
CA THR A 466 6.86 -2.79 -2.29
C THR A 466 8.07 -2.53 -1.43
N ILE A 467 9.16 -3.26 -1.69
CA ILE A 467 10.39 -3.14 -0.91
C ILE A 467 11.58 -2.76 -1.80
N ALA A 468 12.53 -2.06 -1.22
CA ALA A 468 13.88 -1.85 -1.71
C ALA A 468 14.85 -2.70 -0.88
N ALA A 469 15.32 -3.81 -1.43
CA ALA A 469 16.31 -4.67 -0.80
C ALA A 469 17.72 -4.26 -1.27
N ILE A 470 18.64 -4.08 -0.34
CA ILE A 470 19.96 -3.54 -0.62
C ILE A 470 20.99 -4.65 -0.57
N LEU A 471 21.62 -4.91 -1.72
CA LEU A 471 22.71 -5.88 -1.86
C LEU A 471 24.04 -5.21 -1.57
N THR A 472 24.76 -5.67 -0.56
CA THR A 472 25.98 -5.02 -0.05
C THR A 472 27.24 -5.86 -0.18
N ASP A 473 27.11 -7.16 -0.49
CA ASP A 473 28.22 -8.10 -0.69
C ASP A 473 27.86 -9.19 -1.72
N GLY A 474 28.85 -9.88 -2.26
CA GLY A 474 28.72 -10.93 -3.27
C GLY A 474 28.90 -10.43 -4.72
N ASP A 475 28.08 -10.93 -5.61
CA ASP A 475 28.02 -10.53 -7.03
C ASP A 475 26.55 -10.34 -7.48
N VAL A 476 26.34 -9.94 -8.72
CA VAL A 476 25.00 -9.61 -9.27
C VAL A 476 24.70 -10.37 -10.57
N ASP A 477 25.49 -11.41 -10.89
CA ASP A 477 25.54 -11.98 -12.25
C ASP A 477 24.20 -12.56 -12.72
N ASP A 478 23.44 -13.16 -11.79
CA ASP A 478 22.21 -13.88 -12.10
C ASP A 478 20.93 -13.06 -11.79
N LEU A 479 21.09 -11.85 -11.24
CA LEU A 479 19.94 -11.01 -10.86
C LEU A 479 19.31 -10.33 -12.07
N ARG A 480 18.00 -10.54 -12.29
CA ARG A 480 17.24 -9.98 -13.42
C ARG A 480 15.84 -9.55 -12.99
N VAL A 481 15.31 -8.55 -13.68
CA VAL A 481 13.89 -8.17 -13.54
C VAL A 481 13.01 -9.34 -13.94
N GLY A 482 11.93 -9.59 -13.16
CA GLY A 482 11.05 -10.74 -13.32
C GLY A 482 11.48 -11.99 -12.53
N MET A 483 12.63 -11.98 -11.85
CA MET A 483 13.06 -13.10 -11.00
C MET A 483 12.21 -13.16 -9.74
N ASN A 484 11.80 -14.40 -9.36
CA ASN A 484 11.06 -14.66 -8.13
C ASN A 484 12.01 -14.80 -6.94
N CYS A 485 11.56 -14.31 -5.79
CA CYS A 485 12.26 -14.38 -4.52
C CYS A 485 11.25 -14.47 -3.37
N VAL A 486 11.73 -14.67 -2.15
CA VAL A 486 10.88 -14.77 -0.95
C VAL A 486 11.28 -13.68 0.03
N TYR A 487 10.31 -12.89 0.45
CA TYR A 487 10.47 -11.86 1.45
C TYR A 487 9.78 -12.30 2.75
N TYR A 488 10.43 -12.07 3.88
CA TYR A 488 9.86 -12.23 5.21
C TYR A 488 9.88 -10.87 5.89
N ASP A 489 8.73 -10.45 6.41
CA ASP A 489 8.66 -9.25 7.24
C ASP A 489 9.24 -9.50 8.65
N ARG A 490 9.18 -8.49 9.52
CA ARG A 490 9.69 -8.63 10.91
C ARG A 490 8.89 -9.61 11.76
N ASP A 491 7.61 -9.78 11.47
CA ASP A 491 6.69 -10.67 12.16
C ASP A 491 6.82 -12.13 11.65
N GLY A 492 7.68 -12.34 10.65
CA GLY A 492 7.92 -13.65 10.05
C GLY A 492 6.88 -14.07 9.03
N VAL A 493 6.01 -13.15 8.58
CA VAL A 493 5.05 -13.44 7.50
C VAL A 493 5.79 -13.52 6.18
N ASP A 494 5.51 -14.56 5.41
CA ASP A 494 6.08 -14.82 4.08
C ASP A 494 5.31 -14.11 2.96
N TYR A 495 6.06 -13.61 1.99
CA TYR A 495 5.56 -12.95 0.80
C TYR A 495 6.25 -13.54 -0.44
N ASP A 496 5.46 -13.86 -1.46
CA ASP A 496 5.97 -14.09 -2.81
C ASP A 496 6.44 -12.74 -3.37
N ALA A 497 7.71 -12.62 -3.71
CA ALA A 497 8.29 -11.39 -4.19
C ALA A 497 8.82 -11.53 -5.62
N VAL A 498 8.65 -10.49 -6.43
CA VAL A 498 9.14 -10.45 -7.83
C VAL A 498 9.95 -9.18 -8.03
N ILE A 499 11.14 -9.31 -8.63
CA ILE A 499 11.99 -8.16 -8.96
C ILE A 499 11.32 -7.34 -10.06
N THR A 500 11.11 -6.05 -9.78
CA THR A 500 10.50 -5.08 -10.71
C THR A 500 11.53 -4.13 -11.32
N LYS A 501 12.55 -3.72 -10.55
CA LYS A 501 13.58 -2.77 -10.98
C LYS A 501 14.90 -3.04 -10.26
N LEU A 502 16.00 -2.75 -10.94
CA LEU A 502 17.35 -2.84 -10.39
C LEU A 502 18.06 -1.48 -10.53
N VAL A 503 18.77 -1.06 -9.48
CA VAL A 503 19.71 0.08 -9.55
C VAL A 503 21.11 -0.47 -9.47
N ASP A 504 21.83 -0.38 -10.59
CA ASP A 504 23.14 -1.01 -10.75
C ASP A 504 24.26 -0.14 -10.19
N ASN A 505 24.95 -0.66 -9.17
CA ASN A 505 26.15 -0.11 -8.58
C ASN A 505 27.10 -1.27 -8.20
N PRO A 506 28.42 -1.04 -8.10
CA PRO A 506 29.37 -2.08 -7.70
C PRO A 506 29.04 -2.64 -6.32
N VAL A 507 28.99 -3.97 -6.20
CA VAL A 507 28.73 -4.68 -4.94
C VAL A 507 30.04 -5.09 -4.27
N SER A 508 31.03 -5.57 -5.05
CA SER A 508 32.35 -5.97 -4.54
C SER A 508 33.48 -5.61 -5.49
N VAL A 509 34.71 -5.51 -4.95
CA VAL A 509 35.93 -5.30 -5.76
C VAL A 509 36.18 -6.48 -6.68
N ARG A 510 35.86 -7.72 -6.24
CA ARG A 510 35.96 -8.93 -7.05
C ARG A 510 35.05 -8.86 -8.29
N GLN A 511 33.83 -8.44 -8.12
CA GLN A 511 32.89 -8.21 -9.24
C GLN A 511 33.44 -7.19 -10.23
N ALA A 512 33.99 -6.08 -9.72
CA ALA A 512 34.56 -5.01 -10.55
C ALA A 512 35.79 -5.45 -11.37
N PHE A 513 36.59 -6.39 -10.85
CA PHE A 513 37.68 -7.00 -11.61
C PHE A 513 37.19 -7.71 -12.86
N TRP A 514 36.11 -8.48 -12.75
CA TRP A 514 35.53 -9.23 -13.86
C TRP A 514 34.60 -8.41 -14.76
N ALA A 515 34.12 -7.26 -14.29
CA ALA A 515 33.12 -6.43 -15.00
C ALA A 515 33.54 -6.06 -16.44
N PRO A 516 34.78 -5.64 -16.78
CA PRO A 516 35.18 -5.33 -18.14
C PRO A 516 35.06 -6.53 -19.08
N TYR A 517 35.49 -7.72 -18.62
CA TYR A 517 35.45 -8.95 -19.40
C TYR A 517 34.02 -9.43 -19.63
N LYS A 518 33.17 -9.37 -18.61
CA LYS A 518 31.75 -9.72 -18.70
C LYS A 518 30.98 -8.76 -19.62
N LYS A 519 31.30 -7.46 -19.57
CA LYS A 519 30.71 -6.46 -20.48
C LYS A 519 31.08 -6.74 -21.92
N LEU A 520 32.35 -7.09 -22.19
CA LEU A 520 32.81 -7.47 -23.52
C LEU A 520 32.09 -8.74 -23.99
N ALA A 521 32.01 -9.78 -23.16
CA ALA A 521 31.33 -11.03 -23.48
C ALA A 521 29.83 -10.80 -23.78
N ARG A 522 29.14 -9.99 -22.99
CA ARG A 522 27.73 -9.62 -23.25
C ARG A 522 27.58 -8.86 -24.56
N THR A 523 28.42 -7.87 -24.84
CA THR A 523 28.38 -7.12 -26.10
C THR A 523 28.57 -8.02 -27.32
N ILE A 524 29.46 -9.00 -27.19
CA ILE A 524 29.69 -10.00 -28.27
C ILE A 524 28.46 -10.90 -28.42
N SER A 525 27.91 -11.41 -27.29
CA SER A 525 26.71 -12.24 -27.28
C SER A 525 25.50 -11.50 -27.85
N ASP A 526 25.28 -10.24 -27.46
CA ASP A 526 24.18 -9.42 -27.96
C ASP A 526 24.29 -9.14 -29.46
N ARG A 527 25.50 -8.93 -29.97
CA ARG A 527 25.75 -8.79 -31.41
C ARG A 527 25.45 -10.09 -32.13
N ILE A 528 25.87 -11.23 -31.57
CA ILE A 528 25.60 -12.56 -32.15
C ILE A 528 24.09 -12.80 -32.17
N ASN A 529 23.39 -12.56 -31.05
CA ASN A 529 21.95 -12.75 -30.93
C ASN A 529 21.16 -11.82 -31.86
N LYS A 530 21.54 -10.53 -31.97
CA LYS A 530 20.95 -9.61 -32.94
C LYS A 530 21.16 -10.09 -34.38
N SER A 531 22.39 -10.54 -34.74
CA SER A 531 22.67 -11.10 -36.05
C SER A 531 21.89 -12.39 -36.36
N ALA A 532 21.68 -13.23 -35.32
CA ALA A 532 20.82 -14.41 -35.43
C ALA A 532 19.34 -14.04 -35.61
N ALA A 533 18.83 -13.14 -34.79
CA ALA A 533 17.44 -12.66 -34.86
C ALA A 533 17.15 -11.93 -36.20
N GLU A 534 18.08 -11.12 -36.71
CA GLU A 534 17.95 -10.49 -38.02
C GLU A 534 17.95 -11.51 -39.16
N LYS A 535 18.74 -12.60 -39.05
CA LYS A 535 18.74 -13.69 -40.00
C LYS A 535 17.45 -14.50 -39.94
N ASP A 536 16.95 -14.80 -38.75
CA ASP A 536 15.66 -15.50 -38.54
C ASP A 536 14.49 -14.65 -39.03
N ALA A 537 14.49 -13.34 -38.75
CA ALA A 537 13.48 -12.42 -39.29
C ALA A 537 13.51 -12.32 -40.81
N LYS A 538 14.70 -12.28 -41.42
CA LYS A 538 14.85 -12.32 -42.89
C LYS A 538 14.45 -13.67 -43.49
N ALA A 539 14.77 -14.78 -42.82
CA ALA A 539 14.34 -16.11 -43.23
C ALA A 539 12.81 -16.27 -43.13
N THR A 540 12.21 -15.78 -42.06
CA THR A 540 10.77 -15.82 -41.87
C THR A 540 10.03 -14.90 -42.84
N ALA A 541 10.54 -13.70 -43.10
CA ALA A 541 10.02 -12.80 -44.14
C ALA A 541 10.13 -13.38 -45.54
N ALA A 542 11.23 -14.06 -45.86
CA ALA A 542 11.42 -14.77 -47.13
C ALA A 542 10.50 -15.99 -47.27
N LEU A 543 10.19 -16.69 -46.16
CA LEU A 543 9.22 -17.78 -46.13
C LEU A 543 7.78 -17.24 -46.30
N THR A 544 7.46 -16.15 -45.61
CA THR A 544 6.12 -15.51 -45.67
C THR A 544 5.86 -14.91 -47.07
N SER A 545 6.88 -14.28 -47.68
CA SER A 545 6.73 -13.77 -49.06
C SER A 545 6.68 -14.89 -50.13
N LYS A 546 7.31 -16.03 -49.88
CA LYS A 546 7.16 -17.23 -50.72
C LYS A 546 5.81 -17.90 -50.54
N ALA A 547 5.24 -17.88 -49.33
CA ALA A 547 3.92 -18.43 -49.06
C ALA A 547 2.79 -17.56 -49.65
N ALA A 548 2.98 -16.24 -49.71
CA ALA A 548 2.02 -15.31 -50.29
C ALA A 548 1.97 -15.33 -51.86
N ASN A 549 2.98 -15.88 -52.52
CA ASN A 549 3.09 -15.94 -53.95
C ASN A 549 3.09 -17.39 -54.48
N PHE A 550 2.44 -18.31 -53.82
CA PHE A 550 2.37 -19.72 -54.25
C PHE A 550 1.29 -19.89 -55.30
N ASP A 551 1.68 -19.68 -56.56
CA ASP A 551 0.90 -20.05 -57.76
C ASP A 551 1.25 -21.49 -58.17
N LEU A 552 0.31 -22.41 -58.09
CA LEU A 552 0.50 -23.86 -58.21
C LEU A 552 1.02 -24.31 -59.61
N ASP A 553 0.90 -23.45 -60.63
CA ASP A 553 1.23 -23.78 -62.00
C ASP A 553 2.71 -23.46 -62.40
N LYS A 554 3.42 -22.67 -61.56
CA LYS A 554 4.85 -22.39 -61.78
C LYS A 554 5.80 -23.30 -61.02
N ALA A 555 5.29 -24.08 -60.08
CA ALA A 555 6.11 -24.96 -59.25
C ALA A 555 6.62 -26.23 -59.98
N LYS A 556 6.01 -26.59 -61.09
CA LYS A 556 6.41 -27.78 -61.90
C LYS A 556 7.56 -27.52 -62.87
N GLN A 557 7.89 -26.28 -63.18
CA GLN A 557 8.99 -25.95 -64.15
C GLN A 557 10.32 -25.53 -63.50
N ALA A 558 10.35 -25.27 -62.17
CA ALA A 558 11.54 -24.84 -61.47
C ALA A 558 12.35 -25.98 -60.80
N ALA A 559 11.87 -27.23 -60.90
CA ALA A 559 12.56 -28.38 -60.28
C ALA A 559 13.69 -29.00 -61.18
N ALA A 560 14.00 -28.39 -62.33
CA ALA A 560 14.96 -28.97 -63.27
C ALA A 560 16.19 -28.11 -63.55
N ALA A 561 16.46 -27.05 -62.79
CA ALA A 561 17.67 -26.25 -63.08
C ALA A 561 18.31 -25.74 -61.78
N ASN A 562 19.47 -26.28 -61.51
CA ASN A 562 20.61 -25.80 -60.70
C ASN A 562 20.89 -26.44 -59.32
N PRO A 563 21.95 -27.27 -59.22
CA PRO A 563 22.41 -27.84 -57.95
C PRO A 563 23.48 -27.03 -57.20
N ASP A 564 23.80 -25.81 -57.59
CA ASP A 564 24.87 -25.01 -57.00
C ASP A 564 24.36 -23.66 -56.46
N ALA A 565 23.72 -23.66 -55.24
CA ALA A 565 23.60 -22.46 -54.47
C ALA A 565 24.69 -22.43 -53.37
N PRO A 566 25.51 -21.37 -53.30
CA PRO A 566 26.60 -21.32 -52.34
C PRO A 566 26.04 -21.26 -50.92
N LYS A 567 26.42 -22.20 -50.07
CA LYS A 567 26.30 -22.14 -48.62
C LYS A 567 27.02 -20.89 -48.15
N GLN A 568 26.30 -19.86 -47.73
CA GLN A 568 26.89 -18.70 -47.06
C GLN A 568 27.59 -19.16 -45.78
N SER A 569 28.88 -19.27 -45.85
CA SER A 569 29.78 -19.54 -44.75
C SER A 569 29.68 -18.43 -43.72
N PHE A 570 29.64 -18.83 -42.46
CA PHE A 570 29.82 -18.00 -41.29
C PHE A 570 31.00 -17.04 -41.52
N ASP A 571 30.76 -15.74 -41.44
CA ASP A 571 31.75 -14.71 -41.81
C ASP A 571 32.82 -14.61 -40.70
N ILE A 572 33.71 -15.63 -40.70
CA ILE A 572 34.88 -15.75 -39.82
C ILE A 572 35.82 -14.55 -40.03
N ALA A 573 35.76 -13.88 -41.20
CA ALA A 573 36.60 -12.75 -41.51
C ALA A 573 36.34 -11.51 -40.65
N LYS A 574 35.09 -11.27 -40.25
CA LYS A 574 34.74 -10.15 -39.30
C LYS A 574 35.18 -10.44 -37.88
N PHE A 575 35.14 -11.71 -37.46
CA PHE A 575 35.67 -12.14 -36.16
C PHE A 575 37.20 -12.14 -36.15
N ALA A 576 37.81 -12.62 -37.21
CA ALA A 576 39.25 -12.57 -37.36
C ALA A 576 39.78 -11.13 -37.30
N GLY A 577 39.06 -10.15 -37.86
CA GLY A 577 39.43 -8.74 -37.77
C GLY A 577 39.44 -8.17 -36.33
N ILE A 578 38.49 -8.55 -35.49
CA ILE A 578 38.46 -8.11 -34.11
C ILE A 578 39.59 -8.78 -33.30
N PHE A 579 39.80 -10.07 -33.49
CA PHE A 579 40.88 -10.79 -32.82
C PHE A 579 42.25 -10.39 -33.37
N ALA A 580 42.36 -10.05 -34.69
CA ALA A 580 43.57 -9.50 -35.24
C ALA A 580 43.89 -8.11 -34.72
N ALA A 581 42.88 -7.24 -34.53
CA ALA A 581 43.07 -5.91 -33.91
C ALA A 581 43.48 -6.01 -32.43
N LEU A 582 42.88 -6.95 -31.69
CA LEU A 582 43.27 -7.23 -30.30
C LEU A 582 44.67 -7.86 -30.26
N GLY A 583 44.95 -8.80 -31.15
CA GLY A 583 46.25 -9.44 -31.29
C GLY A 583 47.36 -8.47 -31.70
N MET A 584 47.06 -7.52 -32.60
CA MET A 584 48.01 -6.46 -32.97
C MET A 584 48.27 -5.51 -31.80
N ALA A 585 47.21 -5.10 -31.05
CA ALA A 585 47.40 -4.26 -29.87
C ALA A 585 48.25 -4.96 -28.79
N VAL A 586 48.00 -6.23 -28.54
CA VAL A 586 48.81 -7.06 -27.62
C VAL A 586 50.22 -7.27 -28.17
N GLY A 587 50.36 -7.47 -29.49
CA GLY A 587 51.64 -7.61 -30.18
C GLY A 587 52.47 -6.33 -30.13
N PHE A 588 51.86 -5.15 -30.31
CA PHE A 588 52.53 -3.84 -30.18
C PHE A 588 53.04 -3.60 -28.76
N ILE A 589 52.21 -3.88 -27.76
CA ILE A 589 52.63 -3.75 -26.34
C ILE A 589 53.69 -4.78 -26.03
N GLY A 590 53.54 -6.02 -26.49
CA GLY A 590 54.52 -7.09 -26.30
C GLY A 590 55.87 -6.80 -26.96
N SER A 591 55.87 -6.27 -28.18
CA SER A 591 57.11 -5.92 -28.90
C SER A 591 57.83 -4.70 -28.30
N ALA A 592 57.07 -3.72 -27.77
CA ALA A 592 57.65 -2.59 -27.07
C ALA A 592 58.30 -3.00 -25.72
N LEU A 593 57.65 -3.90 -24.99
CA LEU A 593 58.20 -4.45 -23.74
C LEU A 593 59.32 -5.47 -23.95
N ALA A 594 59.27 -6.27 -25.02
CA ALA A 594 60.32 -7.22 -25.38
C ALA A 594 61.63 -6.52 -25.73
N LYS A 595 61.60 -5.28 -26.25
CA LYS A 595 62.80 -4.45 -26.47
C LYS A 595 63.41 -3.91 -25.20
N LEU A 596 62.64 -3.80 -24.09
CA LEU A 596 63.14 -3.29 -22.82
C LEU A 596 63.72 -4.37 -21.91
N VAL A 597 63.24 -5.62 -22.01
CA VAL A 597 63.67 -6.71 -21.12
C VAL A 597 63.63 -8.02 -21.92
N ASN A 598 64.77 -8.68 -22.01
CA ASN A 598 64.88 -9.93 -22.76
C ASN A 598 65.01 -11.15 -21.83
N PRO A 599 64.01 -11.52 -20.98
CA PRO A 599 63.93 -12.85 -20.41
C PRO A 599 62.55 -13.49 -20.72
N TRP A 600 62.52 -14.83 -20.68
CA TRP A 600 61.39 -15.71 -21.00
C TRP A 600 60.08 -15.39 -20.26
N TYR A 601 60.08 -14.67 -19.14
CA TYR A 601 58.93 -14.27 -18.34
C TYR A 601 58.22 -12.99 -18.84
N THR A 602 58.76 -12.32 -19.84
CA THR A 602 58.20 -11.10 -20.47
C THR A 602 56.73 -11.27 -20.89
N PRO A 603 56.30 -12.38 -21.52
CA PRO A 603 54.88 -12.57 -21.85
C PRO A 603 53.95 -12.56 -20.64
N PHE A 604 54.40 -13.14 -19.53
CA PHE A 604 53.61 -13.15 -18.28
C PHE A 604 53.49 -11.78 -17.67
N ILE A 605 54.58 -10.98 -17.74
CA ILE A 605 54.53 -9.58 -17.27
C ILE A 605 53.59 -8.77 -18.18
N VAL A 606 53.64 -8.95 -19.49
CA VAL A 606 52.73 -8.26 -20.42
C VAL A 606 51.27 -8.61 -20.12
N ILE A 607 50.94 -9.88 -19.89
CA ILE A 607 49.60 -10.32 -19.55
C ILE A 607 49.19 -9.71 -18.19
N ALA A 608 50.06 -9.74 -17.20
CA ALA A 608 49.77 -9.16 -15.88
C ALA A 608 49.53 -7.63 -15.95
N VAL A 609 50.36 -6.90 -16.70
CA VAL A 609 50.18 -5.47 -16.93
C VAL A 609 48.90 -5.19 -17.68
N LEU A 610 48.57 -5.97 -18.70
CA LEU A 610 47.32 -5.82 -19.47
C LEU A 610 46.08 -6.06 -18.57
N VAL A 611 46.11 -7.08 -17.70
CA VAL A 611 45.06 -7.34 -16.72
C VAL A 611 44.94 -6.19 -15.76
N VAL A 612 46.04 -5.64 -15.24
CA VAL A 612 46.06 -4.49 -14.34
C VAL A 612 45.52 -3.22 -15.04
N VAL A 613 45.89 -2.98 -16.27
CA VAL A 613 45.44 -1.82 -17.08
C VAL A 613 43.94 -1.90 -17.38
N ILE A 614 43.42 -3.10 -17.69
CA ILE A 614 41.99 -3.30 -17.99
C ILE A 614 41.14 -3.30 -16.71
N SER A 615 41.54 -4.05 -15.68
CA SER A 615 40.73 -4.24 -14.45
C SER A 615 41.05 -3.23 -13.37
N GLY A 616 42.28 -2.68 -13.33
CA GLY A 616 42.73 -1.76 -12.30
C GLY A 616 41.87 -0.52 -12.14
N PRO A 617 41.53 0.25 -13.18
CA PRO A 617 40.66 1.41 -13.09
C PRO A 617 39.24 1.04 -12.59
N SER A 618 38.70 -0.08 -13.07
CA SER A 618 37.39 -0.57 -12.62
C SER A 618 37.38 -0.94 -11.13
N MET A 619 38.44 -1.65 -10.70
CA MET A 619 38.60 -2.00 -9.27
C MET A 619 38.77 -0.77 -8.38
N PHE A 620 39.56 0.22 -8.81
CA PHE A 620 39.80 1.45 -8.05
C PHE A 620 38.52 2.28 -7.93
N ILE A 621 37.78 2.45 -9.03
CA ILE A 621 36.48 3.15 -9.02
C ILE A 621 35.50 2.42 -8.11
N ALA A 622 35.41 1.09 -8.20
CA ALA A 622 34.53 0.30 -7.35
C ALA A 622 34.94 0.42 -5.87
N TRP A 623 36.23 0.31 -5.55
CA TRP A 623 36.74 0.44 -4.18
C TRP A 623 36.40 1.82 -3.58
N THR A 624 36.58 2.89 -4.36
CA THR A 624 36.23 4.26 -3.90
C THR A 624 34.73 4.42 -3.69
N LYS A 625 33.88 3.87 -4.57
CA LYS A 625 32.43 3.87 -4.43
C LYS A 625 31.97 3.05 -3.21
N LEU A 626 32.52 1.84 -3.02
CA LEU A 626 32.17 0.95 -1.91
C LEU A 626 32.48 1.56 -0.53
N ARG A 627 33.56 2.36 -0.43
CA ARG A 627 33.89 3.09 0.79
C ARG A 627 32.99 4.28 1.08
N LYS A 628 32.34 4.83 0.05
CA LYS A 628 31.48 6.03 0.13
C LYS A 628 29.99 5.72 0.09
N ARG A 629 29.60 4.42 0.10
CA ARG A 629 28.19 4.02 0.14
C ARG A 629 27.48 4.70 1.30
N ASN A 630 26.33 5.32 1.02
CA ASN A 630 25.57 6.10 1.98
C ASN A 630 24.09 5.76 1.90
N LEU A 631 23.49 5.33 3.01
CA LEU A 631 22.06 5.00 3.07
C LEU A 631 21.16 6.27 3.07
N GLY A 632 21.71 7.45 3.40
CA GLY A 632 20.96 8.70 3.49
C GLY A 632 20.05 8.98 2.29
N PRO A 633 20.54 8.92 1.03
CA PRO A 633 19.69 9.16 -0.16
C PRO A 633 18.50 8.20 -0.27
N VAL A 634 18.65 6.93 0.16
CA VAL A 634 17.55 5.95 0.13
C VAL A 634 16.46 6.31 1.14
N LEU A 635 16.86 6.73 2.35
CA LEU A 635 15.93 7.16 3.38
C LEU A 635 15.30 8.52 3.06
N ASN A 636 16.07 9.46 2.50
CA ASN A 636 15.54 10.73 2.03
C ASN A 636 14.44 10.55 0.98
N ALA A 637 14.62 9.58 0.09
CA ALA A 637 13.61 9.22 -0.90
C ALA A 637 12.31 8.68 -0.28
N ASN A 638 12.38 8.13 0.93
CA ASN A 638 11.23 7.70 1.74
C ASN A 638 10.71 8.80 2.68
N GLY A 639 11.11 10.04 2.47
CA GLY A 639 10.61 11.18 3.24
C GLY A 639 11.36 11.50 4.53
N TRP A 640 12.49 10.82 4.83
CA TRP A 640 13.35 11.21 5.95
C TRP A 640 14.14 12.46 5.61
N ALA A 641 14.45 13.28 6.60
CA ALA A 641 15.42 14.37 6.49
C ALA A 641 16.73 13.96 7.17
N ILE A 642 17.56 13.22 6.45
CA ILE A 642 18.84 12.74 6.95
C ILE A 642 19.88 13.86 6.87
N ASN A 643 20.37 14.30 8.02
CA ASN A 643 21.32 15.41 8.16
C ASN A 643 22.78 14.96 8.19
N SER A 644 23.05 13.72 8.60
CA SER A 644 24.39 13.16 8.70
C SER A 644 24.57 11.97 7.76
N ARG A 645 25.81 11.71 7.32
CA ARG A 645 26.09 10.55 6.48
C ARG A 645 25.83 9.24 7.22
N VAL A 646 25.12 8.31 6.57
CA VAL A 646 24.91 6.95 7.07
C VAL A 646 25.73 6.00 6.20
N LEU A 647 27.03 5.88 6.54
CA LEU A 647 27.98 5.14 5.71
C LEU A 647 27.84 3.63 5.89
N VAL A 648 27.85 2.90 4.78
CA VAL A 648 27.88 1.44 4.72
C VAL A 648 29.23 1.02 4.10
N ASN A 649 30.24 0.92 4.96
CA ASN A 649 31.56 0.49 4.55
C ASN A 649 31.59 -1.01 4.15
N ILE A 650 32.69 -1.48 3.60
CA ILE A 650 32.81 -2.86 3.06
C ILE A 650 32.56 -3.90 4.17
N VAL A 651 33.14 -3.71 5.35
CA VAL A 651 33.07 -4.66 6.47
C VAL A 651 31.64 -4.74 7.02
N PHE A 652 31.02 -3.60 7.24
CA PHE A 652 29.64 -3.54 7.72
C PHE A 652 28.67 -4.03 6.64
N GLY A 653 28.91 -3.69 5.37
CA GLY A 653 28.10 -4.19 4.25
C GLY A 653 28.07 -5.71 4.17
N ALA A 654 29.21 -6.39 4.46
CA ALA A 654 29.26 -7.85 4.49
C ALA A 654 28.40 -8.49 5.61
N THR A 655 27.96 -7.72 6.60
CA THR A 655 27.02 -8.21 7.62
C THR A 655 25.55 -8.06 7.21
N LEU A 656 25.26 -7.15 6.29
CA LEU A 656 23.90 -6.87 5.79
C LEU A 656 23.48 -7.79 4.63
N THR A 657 24.45 -8.47 3.99
CA THR A 657 24.17 -9.49 2.98
C THR A 657 24.94 -10.75 3.34
N THR A 658 24.23 -11.83 3.63
CA THR A 658 24.84 -13.13 3.95
C THR A 658 24.72 -14.09 2.79
N LEU A 659 25.81 -14.77 2.48
CA LEU A 659 25.86 -15.79 1.44
C LEU A 659 25.70 -17.19 2.04
N ALA A 660 25.08 -18.11 1.30
CA ALA A 660 24.99 -19.51 1.71
C ALA A 660 26.37 -20.11 1.89
N LYS A 661 26.58 -20.77 3.04
CA LYS A 661 27.82 -21.48 3.36
C LYS A 661 27.48 -22.90 3.78
N TYR A 662 28.16 -23.87 3.17
CA TYR A 662 28.02 -25.26 3.59
C TYR A 662 28.60 -25.46 5.01
N PRO A 663 27.93 -26.22 5.88
CA PRO A 663 28.46 -26.56 7.19
C PRO A 663 29.80 -27.29 7.05
N LYS A 664 30.72 -27.07 7.98
CA LYS A 664 32.08 -27.66 7.92
C LYS A 664 32.09 -29.20 7.87
N LEU A 665 31.07 -29.85 8.40
CA LEU A 665 30.92 -31.31 8.42
C LEU A 665 29.96 -31.83 7.35
N ALA A 666 29.53 -31.00 6.40
CA ALA A 666 28.64 -31.42 5.33
C ALA A 666 29.34 -32.43 4.39
N LYS A 667 28.68 -33.55 4.15
CA LYS A 667 29.07 -34.51 3.11
C LYS A 667 28.29 -34.19 1.84
N SER A 668 29.00 -33.92 0.74
CA SER A 668 28.38 -33.73 -0.57
C SER A 668 28.41 -35.05 -1.32
N SER A 669 27.23 -35.52 -1.80
CA SER A 669 27.16 -36.59 -2.79
C SER A 669 26.35 -36.10 -3.98
N ASP A 670 26.89 -36.22 -5.17
CA ASP A 670 26.18 -35.91 -6.39
C ASP A 670 26.15 -37.14 -7.29
N PRO A 671 24.97 -37.75 -7.52
CA PRO A 671 24.85 -38.94 -8.33
C PRO A 671 25.18 -38.69 -9.81
N TYR A 672 25.20 -37.44 -10.26
CA TYR A 672 25.43 -37.07 -11.64
C TYR A 672 26.85 -36.51 -11.90
N ILE A 673 27.67 -36.34 -10.87
CA ILE A 673 29.09 -35.98 -11.07
C ILE A 673 29.82 -37.18 -11.68
N GLN A 674 30.12 -37.12 -12.98
CA GLN A 674 31.18 -37.94 -13.54
C GLN A 674 32.47 -37.59 -12.79
N LYS A 675 33.11 -38.59 -12.17
CA LYS A 675 34.41 -38.42 -11.51
C LYS A 675 35.32 -37.76 -12.50
N LYS A 676 35.64 -36.49 -12.33
CA LYS A 676 36.60 -35.77 -13.18
C LYS A 676 37.88 -36.56 -13.14
N SER A 677 38.28 -37.07 -14.29
CA SER A 677 39.56 -37.76 -14.43
C SER A 677 40.64 -36.84 -13.87
N PRO A 678 41.50 -37.30 -12.95
CA PRO A 678 42.61 -36.49 -12.46
C PRO A 678 43.68 -36.22 -13.48
N TRP A 679 43.60 -36.88 -14.64
CA TRP A 679 44.61 -36.78 -15.70
C TRP A 679 44.87 -35.36 -16.19
N PRO A 680 43.90 -34.47 -16.43
CA PRO A 680 44.20 -33.09 -16.83
C PRO A 680 44.97 -32.29 -15.79
N ALA A 681 44.66 -32.50 -14.51
CA ALA A 681 45.39 -31.87 -13.41
C ALA A 681 46.83 -32.45 -13.28
N ILE A 682 46.94 -33.76 -13.42
CA ILE A 682 48.27 -34.43 -13.42
C ILE A 682 49.12 -33.96 -14.59
N ILE A 683 48.56 -33.86 -15.78
CA ILE A 683 49.25 -33.34 -16.96
C ILE A 683 49.64 -31.86 -16.74
N PHE A 684 48.78 -31.07 -16.16
CA PHE A 684 49.09 -29.67 -15.86
C PHE A 684 50.20 -29.51 -14.82
N ILE A 685 50.16 -30.31 -13.74
CA ILE A 685 51.20 -30.34 -12.71
C ILE A 685 52.50 -30.84 -13.33
N PHE A 686 52.45 -31.89 -14.17
CA PHE A 686 53.65 -32.43 -14.87
C PHE A 686 54.26 -31.40 -15.82
N LEU A 687 53.46 -30.66 -16.59
CA LEU A 687 53.93 -29.55 -17.41
C LEU A 687 54.54 -28.42 -16.55
N LEU A 688 53.92 -28.08 -15.40
CA LEU A 688 54.49 -27.12 -14.45
C LEU A 688 55.86 -27.55 -13.91
N VAL A 689 55.98 -28.83 -13.56
CA VAL A 689 57.25 -29.41 -13.07
C VAL A 689 58.28 -29.45 -14.20
N LEU A 690 57.92 -29.80 -15.43
CA LEU A 690 58.79 -29.72 -16.58
C LEU A 690 59.28 -28.31 -16.85
N VAL A 691 58.39 -27.32 -16.77
CA VAL A 691 58.79 -25.92 -16.88
C VAL A 691 59.69 -25.51 -15.76
N ALA A 692 59.40 -25.92 -14.49
CA ALA A 692 60.28 -25.61 -13.35
C ALA A 692 61.63 -26.28 -13.46
N VAL A 693 61.73 -27.55 -13.88
CA VAL A 693 62.97 -28.26 -14.15
C VAL A 693 63.75 -27.61 -15.30
N GLY A 694 63.05 -27.27 -16.43
CA GLY A 694 63.65 -26.52 -17.53
C GLY A 694 64.25 -25.19 -17.09
N LEU A 695 63.58 -24.50 -16.17
CA LEU A 695 64.08 -23.26 -15.54
C LEU A 695 65.31 -23.47 -14.69
N VAL A 696 65.30 -24.47 -13.86
CA VAL A 696 66.46 -24.80 -13.03
C VAL A 696 67.69 -25.17 -13.91
N LEU A 697 67.46 -26.00 -14.94
CA LEU A 697 68.52 -26.38 -15.87
C LEU A 697 69.02 -25.18 -16.69
N TYR A 698 68.18 -24.24 -17.05
CA TYR A 698 68.56 -22.99 -17.68
C TYR A 698 69.39 -22.09 -16.77
N PHE A 699 68.99 -21.91 -15.53
CA PHE A 699 69.72 -21.08 -14.58
C PHE A 699 71.05 -21.72 -14.11
N THR A 700 71.13 -23.06 -14.06
CA THR A 700 72.35 -23.78 -13.74
C THR A 700 73.34 -23.94 -14.91
N GLY A 701 72.97 -23.48 -16.11
CA GLY A 701 73.83 -23.56 -17.29
C GLY A 701 73.93 -24.97 -17.90
N ASN A 702 73.15 -25.94 -17.47
CA ASN A 702 73.28 -27.35 -17.91
C ASN A 702 72.43 -27.68 -19.17
N LEU A 703 71.94 -26.67 -19.92
CA LEU A 703 71.23 -26.84 -21.19
C LEU A 703 72.12 -26.80 -22.46
N GLY A 704 73.42 -26.76 -22.22
CA GLY A 704 74.38 -26.69 -23.35
C GLY A 704 74.30 -27.85 -24.36
N TRP A 705 73.76 -29.00 -24.00
CA TRP A 705 73.57 -30.15 -24.93
C TRP A 705 72.42 -29.98 -25.92
N LEU A 706 71.47 -29.01 -25.64
CA LEU A 706 70.31 -28.65 -26.50
C LEU A 706 70.60 -27.45 -27.41
N GLY A 707 71.82 -26.95 -27.44
CA GLY A 707 72.21 -25.83 -28.32
C GLY A 707 71.69 -24.48 -27.88
N ILE A 708 71.10 -24.38 -26.65
CA ILE A 708 70.63 -23.15 -26.04
C ILE A 708 71.73 -22.63 -25.11
N THR A 709 72.63 -21.83 -25.65
CA THR A 709 73.69 -21.12 -24.89
C THR A 709 73.09 -19.77 -24.41
N LYS A 710 73.56 -19.36 -23.23
CA LYS A 710 73.19 -18.08 -22.62
C LYS A 710 73.54 -16.92 -23.55
#